data_b9e33002a60eee881bdd3765bc24de21
#
_entry.id   b9e33002a60eee881bdd3765bc24de21
#
_cell.length_a   1.000
_cell.length_b   1.000
_cell.length_c   1.000
_cell.angle_alpha   90.00
_cell.angle_beta   90.00
_cell.angle_gamma   90.00
#
_symmetry.space_group_name_H-M   'P 1'
#
loop_
_entity.id
_entity.type
_entity.pdbx_description
1 polymer ?
#
loop_
_entity_poly.entity_id
_entity_poly.type
_entity_poly.pdbx_seq_one_letter_code
_entity_poly.pdbx_strand_id
1 'polypeptide(L)'
;MNTSLSWIKMYVPDLDVTAQEYTDAMTLTGTKVEGFEKLDADLDKIVIGQIDKIEKHPDADKLIICQVNIGTESVQIVTGAPNVKEGDKVPVVLDGGRVAGGHDGKKTPGGIEIKKGKLRGIESCGMMCSIEELGSTREMYPEAPEYGIYIFPEDAVVGESAIKALGLDDVVFEYEITSNRVDCYGVLGIAREAAATFDKKFCPPVVECKGNDEKASDYVKVTVEDPQLCPRYCARVVKNVKIGPSPKWMQRCLAANGIRPINNLVDITNYVMEEFGQPMHAYDLDTIAGKEIVVRRAKNDEKFVTLDGQERTMDDQVLMICDGEKAVGIAGIMGGENSMITDNVKTVLFEAACFDGTNIRLSSKRIGLRTDASGKFEKGLDPNNAQAAIDRACQLMEELGAGEVVGGMVDVCNEVREPSRVPFKPEKINALLGTDLTPEEMLAYLAKVELTYDKETNEIVAPTFRQDIHYVADVAEEVARFFGYDKIPTTLPSGEATTGKLPFKLRIEAVARDIAEYCGFSEGMSYSFESPKVFDKLRLQADSELRQGIVISNPLGEDYSVMRTTTLNGMLSSLATNYNRRNKDVRLYELGNVYRPHSLPLTELPDERMHFTLGMYGNGDFFDMKGVCEEFFEKVGMRDKVDYDPNSGKTYLHPGRQANMIYDGKVVGYLGEVHPLVADAYGIGDKAYVAVIDILTVLEFASFNHKYTGIAKYPAVTRDLSMVVPKTVLAGQIEHVLTQRGGKILESYQLFDIYEGNQIKEGYKSMAYSLVFRHHDKTLEESEITAAMKKILNGLTDLGIELRS
;
A
#
# COMPACT_ATOMS: atom_id res chain seq x y z
N MET A 1 -8.33 13.16 -1.82
CA MET A 1 -9.40 14.20 -1.81
C MET A 1 -8.98 15.33 -2.73
N ASN A 2 -9.90 15.83 -3.56
CA ASN A 2 -9.62 16.97 -4.43
C ASN A 2 -10.30 18.20 -3.88
N THR A 3 -9.71 19.39 -4.09
CA THR A 3 -10.34 20.68 -3.72
C THR A 3 -9.75 21.80 -4.56
N SER A 4 -10.59 22.71 -5.04
CA SER A 4 -10.11 23.82 -5.84
C SER A 4 -9.64 25.02 -5.00
N LEU A 5 -8.69 25.77 -5.56
CA LEU A 5 -8.18 26.98 -4.91
C LEU A 5 -9.29 28.04 -4.75
N SER A 6 -10.17 28.14 -5.72
CA SER A 6 -11.29 29.11 -5.66
C SER A 6 -12.24 28.79 -4.50
N TRP A 7 -12.53 27.49 -4.24
CA TRP A 7 -13.36 27.08 -3.10
C TRP A 7 -12.68 27.35 -1.76
N ILE A 8 -11.36 27.04 -1.65
CA ILE A 8 -10.57 27.37 -0.45
C ILE A 8 -10.61 28.88 -0.18
N LYS A 9 -10.48 29.72 -1.23
CA LYS A 9 -10.54 31.19 -1.13
C LYS A 9 -11.88 31.73 -0.66
N MET A 10 -12.98 31.00 -0.80
CA MET A 10 -14.26 31.40 -0.18
C MET A 10 -14.16 31.51 1.34
N TYR A 11 -13.28 30.73 1.95
CA TYR A 11 -13.05 30.69 3.41
C TYR A 11 -11.73 31.31 3.85
N VAL A 12 -10.83 31.59 2.92
CA VAL A 12 -9.54 32.27 3.13
C VAL A 12 -9.38 33.35 2.06
N PRO A 13 -10.18 34.45 2.11
CA PRO A 13 -10.26 35.43 1.03
C PRO A 13 -8.92 36.09 0.65
N ASP A 14 -8.03 36.27 1.65
CA ASP A 14 -6.73 36.93 1.48
C ASP A 14 -5.61 35.94 1.08
N LEU A 15 -5.94 34.74 0.64
CA LEU A 15 -4.98 33.74 0.18
C LEU A 15 -4.51 34.07 -1.24
N ASP A 16 -3.38 34.75 -1.35
CA ASP A 16 -2.75 35.10 -2.64
C ASP A 16 -1.41 34.38 -2.78
N VAL A 17 -1.46 33.20 -3.40
CA VAL A 17 -0.30 32.28 -3.55
C VAL A 17 -0.37 31.56 -4.88
N THR A 18 0.77 31.19 -5.41
CA THR A 18 0.86 30.30 -6.58
C THR A 18 0.54 28.86 -6.18
N ALA A 19 0.15 28.02 -7.16
CA ALA A 19 -0.13 26.61 -6.92
C ALA A 19 1.05 25.85 -6.30
N GLN A 20 2.27 26.18 -6.73
CA GLN A 20 3.50 25.55 -6.20
C GLN A 20 3.78 25.98 -4.76
N GLU A 21 3.70 27.28 -4.46
CA GLU A 21 3.88 27.79 -3.09
C GLU A 21 2.85 27.18 -2.14
N TYR A 22 1.60 27.05 -2.61
CA TYR A 22 0.56 26.40 -1.83
C TYR A 22 0.90 24.94 -1.52
N THR A 23 1.26 24.16 -2.56
CA THR A 23 1.62 22.75 -2.45
C THR A 23 2.77 22.52 -1.48
N ASP A 24 3.85 23.30 -1.62
CA ASP A 24 5.05 23.15 -0.79
C ASP A 24 4.77 23.51 0.67
N ALA A 25 4.07 24.63 0.92
CA ALA A 25 3.79 25.07 2.28
C ALA A 25 2.81 24.15 3.03
N MET A 26 1.73 23.72 2.37
CA MET A 26 0.75 22.79 2.96
C MET A 26 1.40 21.44 3.29
N THR A 27 2.26 20.93 2.40
CA THR A 27 2.99 19.69 2.65
C THR A 27 3.96 19.82 3.83
N LEU A 28 4.70 20.94 3.92
CA LEU A 28 5.62 21.19 5.03
C LEU A 28 4.91 21.34 6.38
N THR A 29 3.68 21.84 6.39
CA THR A 29 2.88 21.96 7.62
C THR A 29 2.02 20.73 7.94
N GLY A 30 2.22 19.60 7.22
CA GLY A 30 1.65 18.30 7.55
C GLY A 30 0.38 17.93 6.79
N THR A 31 -0.15 18.82 5.92
CA THR A 31 -1.28 18.48 5.03
C THR A 31 -0.73 18.22 3.64
N LYS A 32 -0.40 16.95 3.36
CA LYS A 32 0.32 16.56 2.14
C LYS A 32 -0.53 16.78 0.88
N VAL A 33 0.01 17.56 -0.05
CA VAL A 33 -0.51 17.72 -1.41
C VAL A 33 0.30 16.81 -2.34
N GLU A 34 -0.35 15.84 -2.99
CA GLU A 34 0.27 14.91 -3.94
C GLU A 34 0.57 15.58 -5.28
N GLY A 35 -0.28 16.51 -5.68
CA GLY A 35 -0.14 17.24 -6.92
C GLY A 35 -1.23 18.28 -7.12
N PHE A 36 -1.14 18.99 -8.23
CA PHE A 36 -2.18 19.93 -8.63
C PHE A 36 -2.37 19.93 -10.16
N GLU A 37 -3.59 20.22 -10.58
CA GLU A 37 -3.95 20.45 -11.98
C GLU A 37 -4.46 21.89 -12.17
N LYS A 38 -3.85 22.62 -13.10
CA LYS A 38 -4.40 23.89 -13.58
C LYS A 38 -5.37 23.57 -14.69
N LEU A 39 -6.64 23.91 -14.50
CA LEU A 39 -7.69 23.58 -15.47
C LEU A 39 -7.50 24.30 -16.82
N ASP A 40 -6.80 25.42 -16.82
CA ASP A 40 -6.50 26.25 -17.99
C ASP A 40 -5.11 25.99 -18.60
N ALA A 41 -4.35 24.99 -18.12
CA ALA A 41 -2.94 24.79 -18.52
C ALA A 41 -2.72 24.73 -20.05
N ASP A 42 -3.67 24.16 -20.75
CA ASP A 42 -3.63 23.98 -22.22
C ASP A 42 -4.59 24.92 -23.00
N LEU A 43 -5.12 25.94 -22.32
CA LEU A 43 -6.08 26.91 -22.88
C LEU A 43 -5.44 28.30 -23.00
N ASP A 44 -5.59 28.95 -24.14
CA ASP A 44 -5.11 30.31 -24.33
C ASP A 44 -5.99 31.09 -25.36
N LYS A 45 -6.17 32.37 -25.12
CA LYS A 45 -6.89 33.34 -26.00
C LYS A 45 -8.29 32.86 -26.38
N ILE A 46 -9.07 32.41 -25.41
CA ILE A 46 -10.47 32.02 -25.63
C ILE A 46 -11.40 33.06 -25.02
N VAL A 47 -12.21 33.67 -25.87
CA VAL A 47 -13.12 34.75 -25.50
C VAL A 47 -14.58 34.37 -25.79
N ILE A 48 -15.52 35.08 -25.18
CA ILE A 48 -16.95 34.96 -25.51
C ILE A 48 -17.21 35.77 -26.76
N GLY A 49 -17.63 35.12 -27.84
CA GLY A 49 -18.07 35.78 -29.07
C GLY A 49 -19.56 35.62 -29.25
N GLN A 50 -20.20 36.64 -29.90
CA GLN A 50 -21.61 36.59 -30.31
C GLN A 50 -21.72 36.44 -31.83
N ILE A 51 -22.55 35.51 -32.27
CA ILE A 51 -22.76 35.24 -33.69
C ILE A 51 -23.72 36.28 -34.21
N ASP A 52 -23.22 37.26 -34.98
CA ASP A 52 -24.04 38.33 -35.56
C ASP A 52 -24.75 37.91 -36.85
N LYS A 53 -24.12 37.05 -37.67
CA LYS A 53 -24.63 36.58 -38.95
C LYS A 53 -24.15 35.22 -39.32
N ILE A 54 -25.03 34.42 -39.96
CA ILE A 54 -24.72 33.07 -40.47
C ILE A 54 -25.02 33.03 -41.98
N GLU A 55 -24.04 32.57 -42.79
CA GLU A 55 -24.18 32.36 -44.23
C GLU A 55 -23.86 30.90 -44.58
N LYS A 56 -24.48 30.39 -45.65
CA LYS A 56 -24.12 29.04 -46.15
C LYS A 56 -22.78 29.06 -46.85
N HIS A 57 -21.99 28.03 -46.66
CA HIS A 57 -20.72 27.85 -47.37
C HIS A 57 -21.01 27.58 -48.86
N PRO A 58 -20.35 28.27 -49.82
CA PRO A 58 -20.64 28.11 -51.25
C PRO A 58 -20.32 26.70 -51.79
N ASP A 59 -19.29 26.04 -51.25
CA ASP A 59 -18.76 24.78 -51.78
C ASP A 59 -18.86 23.62 -50.78
N ALA A 60 -19.69 23.71 -49.72
CA ALA A 60 -19.79 22.64 -48.70
C ALA A 60 -21.16 22.67 -48.02
N ASP A 61 -21.96 21.62 -48.19
CA ASP A 61 -23.33 21.50 -47.63
C ASP A 61 -23.37 21.45 -46.11
N LYS A 62 -22.32 21.02 -45.45
CA LYS A 62 -22.26 20.87 -43.98
C LYS A 62 -21.48 21.97 -43.27
N LEU A 63 -21.00 22.98 -44.00
CA LEU A 63 -20.29 24.11 -43.38
C LEU A 63 -21.14 25.37 -43.46
N ILE A 64 -20.98 26.20 -42.43
CA ILE A 64 -21.55 27.54 -42.37
C ILE A 64 -20.45 28.55 -42.09
N ILE A 65 -20.66 29.77 -42.56
CA ILE A 65 -19.74 30.90 -42.33
C ILE A 65 -20.43 31.83 -41.33
N CYS A 66 -19.80 32.03 -40.18
CA CYS A 66 -20.29 32.88 -39.12
C CYS A 66 -19.46 34.16 -39.02
N GLN A 67 -20.15 35.31 -38.92
CA GLN A 67 -19.53 36.56 -38.49
C GLN A 67 -19.75 36.66 -36.97
N VAL A 68 -18.66 36.67 -36.23
CA VAL A 68 -18.66 36.55 -34.76
C VAL A 68 -18.03 37.80 -34.16
N ASN A 69 -18.81 38.55 -33.43
CA ASN A 69 -18.38 39.72 -32.65
C ASN A 69 -17.66 39.26 -31.38
N ILE A 70 -16.39 39.61 -31.25
CA ILE A 70 -15.55 39.26 -30.09
C ILE A 70 -15.32 40.42 -29.13
N GLY A 71 -16.17 41.47 -29.23
CA GLY A 71 -16.12 42.69 -28.39
C GLY A 71 -15.21 43.78 -28.92
N THR A 72 -14.09 43.47 -29.51
CA THR A 72 -13.13 44.43 -30.10
C THR A 72 -13.28 44.54 -31.61
N GLU A 73 -13.67 43.46 -32.27
CA GLU A 73 -13.88 43.39 -33.73
C GLU A 73 -14.84 42.23 -34.06
N SER A 74 -15.22 42.12 -35.34
CA SER A 74 -15.97 40.97 -35.84
C SER A 74 -15.04 40.09 -36.67
N VAL A 75 -14.99 38.81 -36.36
CA VAL A 75 -14.14 37.81 -37.02
C VAL A 75 -14.98 36.80 -37.79
N GLN A 76 -14.47 36.35 -38.95
CA GLN A 76 -15.11 35.29 -39.72
C GLN A 76 -14.64 33.91 -39.23
N ILE A 77 -15.57 33.03 -38.90
CA ILE A 77 -15.29 31.66 -38.50
C ILE A 77 -16.14 30.69 -39.32
N VAL A 78 -15.53 29.66 -39.86
CA VAL A 78 -16.21 28.59 -40.59
C VAL A 78 -16.35 27.38 -39.67
N THR A 79 -17.57 26.86 -39.52
CA THR A 79 -17.86 25.71 -38.65
C THR A 79 -18.79 24.73 -39.33
N GLY A 80 -18.72 23.47 -38.88
CA GLY A 80 -19.69 22.40 -39.20
C GLY A 80 -20.70 22.12 -38.09
N ALA A 81 -20.71 22.92 -37.04
CA ALA A 81 -21.62 22.70 -35.91
C ALA A 81 -23.08 22.99 -36.30
N PRO A 82 -24.00 22.04 -35.99
CA PRO A 82 -25.40 22.16 -36.41
C PRO A 82 -26.27 22.95 -35.43
N ASN A 83 -25.75 23.27 -34.22
CA ASN A 83 -26.54 23.77 -33.10
C ASN A 83 -26.49 25.30 -32.94
N VAL A 84 -25.72 26.01 -33.72
CA VAL A 84 -25.54 27.47 -33.57
C VAL A 84 -26.52 28.27 -34.41
N LYS A 85 -26.96 29.41 -33.90
CA LYS A 85 -27.85 30.39 -34.57
C LYS A 85 -27.38 31.82 -34.33
N GLU A 86 -27.92 32.78 -35.12
CA GLU A 86 -27.66 34.21 -34.94
C GLU A 86 -28.14 34.67 -33.56
N GLY A 87 -27.29 35.39 -32.85
CA GLY A 87 -27.52 35.88 -31.48
C GLY A 87 -26.88 34.99 -30.40
N ASP A 88 -26.49 33.75 -30.72
CA ASP A 88 -25.85 32.87 -29.74
C ASP A 88 -24.49 33.40 -29.30
N LYS A 89 -24.21 33.27 -28.02
CA LYS A 89 -22.90 33.56 -27.42
C LYS A 89 -22.12 32.26 -27.24
N VAL A 90 -20.90 32.21 -27.76
CA VAL A 90 -20.10 30.96 -27.86
C VAL A 90 -18.64 31.19 -27.46
N PRO A 91 -17.92 30.16 -26.97
CA PRO A 91 -16.49 30.30 -26.76
C PRO A 91 -15.74 30.29 -28.11
N VAL A 92 -14.87 31.27 -28.29
CA VAL A 92 -14.08 31.48 -29.52
C VAL A 92 -12.60 31.51 -29.16
N VAL A 93 -11.85 30.52 -29.64
CA VAL A 93 -10.38 30.59 -29.62
C VAL A 93 -9.88 31.42 -30.80
N LEU A 94 -9.06 32.44 -30.49
CA LEU A 94 -8.51 33.38 -31.48
C LEU A 94 -7.25 32.80 -32.16
N ASP A 95 -6.79 33.44 -33.23
CA ASP A 95 -5.56 33.06 -33.91
C ASP A 95 -4.33 32.99 -32.98
N GLY A 96 -3.60 31.88 -33.02
CA GLY A 96 -2.48 31.57 -32.12
C GLY A 96 -2.90 31.23 -30.68
N GLY A 97 -4.19 31.05 -30.41
CA GLY A 97 -4.71 30.53 -29.14
C GLY A 97 -4.67 29.02 -29.12
N ARG A 98 -5.02 28.44 -27.97
CA ARG A 98 -4.95 26.98 -27.73
C ARG A 98 -6.24 26.44 -27.12
N VAL A 99 -6.57 25.22 -27.53
CA VAL A 99 -7.62 24.37 -26.92
C VAL A 99 -6.99 23.10 -26.33
N ALA A 100 -7.60 22.51 -25.31
CA ALA A 100 -7.03 21.37 -24.57
C ALA A 100 -6.99 20.07 -25.41
N GLY A 101 -7.89 19.93 -26.37
CA GLY A 101 -7.95 18.69 -27.17
C GLY A 101 -8.90 18.81 -28.37
N GLY A 102 -9.19 17.68 -29.01
CA GLY A 102 -10.18 17.59 -30.07
C GLY A 102 -11.60 17.38 -29.55
N HIS A 103 -12.58 17.45 -30.45
CA HIS A 103 -13.99 17.21 -30.15
C HIS A 103 -14.32 15.78 -29.63
N ASP A 104 -13.37 14.86 -29.70
CA ASP A 104 -13.47 13.52 -29.15
C ASP A 104 -13.15 13.46 -27.63
N GLY A 105 -12.89 14.63 -27.00
CA GLY A 105 -12.58 14.77 -25.58
C GLY A 105 -11.18 14.31 -25.17
N LYS A 106 -10.33 13.92 -26.13
CA LYS A 106 -8.96 13.53 -25.82
C LYS A 106 -8.08 14.75 -25.66
N LYS A 107 -7.59 14.97 -24.43
CA LYS A 107 -6.62 16.02 -24.13
C LYS A 107 -5.30 15.78 -24.86
N THR A 108 -4.72 16.82 -25.42
CA THR A 108 -3.40 16.82 -26.06
C THR A 108 -2.42 17.56 -25.15
N PRO A 109 -1.34 16.96 -24.64
CA PRO A 109 -0.38 17.67 -23.81
C PRO A 109 0.19 18.90 -24.50
N GLY A 110 0.09 20.07 -23.85
CA GLY A 110 0.47 21.36 -24.39
C GLY A 110 -0.59 22.01 -25.29
N GLY A 111 -1.77 21.41 -25.41
CA GLY A 111 -2.90 21.90 -26.18
C GLY A 111 -2.70 21.87 -27.71
N ILE A 112 -3.78 22.16 -28.43
CA ILE A 112 -3.77 22.26 -29.88
C ILE A 112 -3.81 23.74 -30.23
N GLU A 113 -2.78 24.26 -30.93
CA GLU A 113 -2.71 25.62 -31.38
C GLU A 113 -3.66 25.85 -32.59
N ILE A 114 -4.57 26.82 -32.49
CA ILE A 114 -5.51 27.18 -33.54
C ILE A 114 -4.92 28.35 -34.32
N LYS A 115 -4.78 28.16 -35.62
CA LYS A 115 -4.25 29.17 -36.54
C LYS A 115 -5.29 29.59 -37.56
N LYS A 116 -5.23 30.86 -37.95
CA LYS A 116 -5.94 31.38 -39.11
C LYS A 116 -5.68 30.47 -40.33
N GLY A 117 -6.72 30.02 -40.96
CA GLY A 117 -6.62 29.07 -42.08
C GLY A 117 -7.77 29.21 -43.09
N LYS A 118 -7.79 28.28 -44.05
CA LYS A 118 -8.88 28.21 -45.04
C LYS A 118 -9.56 26.85 -44.97
N LEU A 119 -10.89 26.87 -44.75
CA LEU A 119 -11.72 25.69 -44.82
C LEU A 119 -12.47 25.67 -46.14
N ARG A 120 -12.19 24.73 -47.03
CA ARG A 120 -12.74 24.65 -48.39
C ARG A 120 -12.64 26.01 -49.15
N GLY A 121 -11.51 26.71 -49.01
CA GLY A 121 -11.24 27.98 -49.70
C GLY A 121 -11.71 29.25 -48.98
N ILE A 122 -12.56 29.15 -47.98
CA ILE A 122 -13.05 30.28 -47.15
C ILE A 122 -12.18 30.46 -45.92
N GLU A 123 -11.80 31.68 -45.63
CA GLU A 123 -10.95 32.04 -44.48
C GLU A 123 -11.68 31.85 -43.14
N SER A 124 -11.03 31.24 -42.14
CA SER A 124 -11.49 31.16 -40.76
C SER A 124 -10.42 31.73 -39.83
N CYS A 125 -10.78 32.75 -39.06
CA CYS A 125 -9.87 33.51 -38.18
C CYS A 125 -9.96 33.09 -36.72
N GLY A 126 -10.09 31.79 -36.47
CA GLY A 126 -10.28 31.18 -35.19
C GLY A 126 -11.20 29.98 -35.27
N MET A 127 -11.64 29.50 -34.10
CA MET A 127 -12.54 28.34 -33.99
C MET A 127 -13.52 28.56 -32.83
N MET A 128 -14.78 28.20 -33.04
CA MET A 128 -15.75 28.06 -31.94
C MET A 128 -15.59 26.70 -31.30
N CYS A 129 -15.71 26.61 -29.97
CA CYS A 129 -15.33 25.41 -29.21
C CYS A 129 -16.53 24.69 -28.60
N SER A 130 -16.48 23.38 -28.59
CA SER A 130 -17.28 22.52 -27.70
C SER A 130 -16.68 22.49 -26.29
N ILE A 131 -17.41 21.94 -25.33
CA ILE A 131 -16.91 21.83 -23.96
C ILE A 131 -15.75 20.79 -23.86
N GLU A 132 -15.76 19.77 -24.71
CA GLU A 132 -14.72 18.76 -24.79
C GLU A 132 -13.39 19.34 -25.32
N GLU A 133 -13.44 20.24 -26.30
CA GLU A 133 -12.27 20.97 -26.82
C GLU A 133 -11.65 21.88 -25.77
N LEU A 134 -12.47 22.37 -24.82
CA LEU A 134 -12.03 23.13 -23.66
C LEU A 134 -11.52 22.27 -22.50
N GLY A 135 -11.40 20.95 -22.71
CA GLY A 135 -10.83 20.03 -21.75
C GLY A 135 -11.74 19.57 -20.62
N SER A 136 -13.06 19.87 -20.74
CA SER A 136 -14.06 19.41 -19.77
C SER A 136 -15.02 18.38 -20.41
N THR A 137 -16.09 18.04 -19.72
CA THR A 137 -17.06 17.03 -20.16
C THR A 137 -18.49 17.52 -19.98
N ARG A 138 -19.42 16.92 -20.73
CA ARG A 138 -20.86 17.16 -20.54
C ARG A 138 -21.38 16.70 -19.18
N GLU A 139 -20.70 15.79 -18.53
CA GLU A 139 -21.06 15.39 -17.17
C GLU A 139 -20.87 16.55 -16.18
N MET A 140 -19.84 17.37 -16.39
CA MET A 140 -19.55 18.55 -15.56
C MET A 140 -20.31 19.79 -16.03
N TYR A 141 -20.72 19.83 -17.30
CA TYR A 141 -21.51 20.89 -17.90
C TYR A 141 -22.76 20.30 -18.57
N PRO A 142 -23.82 19.96 -17.79
CA PRO A 142 -24.99 19.24 -18.31
C PRO A 142 -25.77 20.02 -19.39
N GLU A 143 -25.61 21.35 -19.45
CA GLU A 143 -26.19 22.18 -20.47
C GLU A 143 -25.48 22.13 -21.82
N ALA A 144 -24.26 21.56 -21.89
CA ALA A 144 -23.51 21.41 -23.13
C ALA A 144 -24.21 20.44 -24.09
N PRO A 145 -24.29 20.74 -25.40
CA PRO A 145 -24.94 19.89 -26.39
C PRO A 145 -24.15 18.59 -26.59
N GLU A 146 -24.81 17.53 -27.02
CA GLU A 146 -24.14 16.23 -27.32
C GLU A 146 -23.15 16.34 -28.48
N TYR A 147 -23.52 17.11 -29.48
CA TYR A 147 -22.67 17.46 -30.64
C TYR A 147 -22.83 18.93 -30.97
N GLY A 148 -21.72 19.68 -30.87
CA GLY A 148 -21.74 21.07 -31.28
C GLY A 148 -20.98 22.00 -30.32
N ILE A 149 -21.18 23.28 -30.56
CA ILE A 149 -20.52 24.35 -29.83
C ILE A 149 -21.26 24.61 -28.50
N TYR A 150 -20.48 24.90 -27.44
CA TYR A 150 -21.07 25.35 -26.18
C TYR A 150 -21.75 26.71 -26.34
N ILE A 151 -22.95 26.87 -25.80
CA ILE A 151 -23.71 28.14 -25.89
C ILE A 151 -23.82 28.74 -24.49
N PHE A 152 -23.29 29.95 -24.32
CA PHE A 152 -23.41 30.74 -23.10
C PHE A 152 -24.83 31.26 -22.89
N PRO A 153 -25.24 31.49 -21.63
CA PRO A 153 -26.51 32.18 -21.34
C PRO A 153 -26.49 33.64 -21.86
N GLU A 154 -27.70 34.24 -21.99
CA GLU A 154 -27.90 35.57 -22.59
C GLU A 154 -27.19 36.71 -21.85
N ASP A 155 -26.96 36.57 -20.54
CA ASP A 155 -26.27 37.56 -19.71
C ASP A 155 -24.73 37.52 -19.82
N ALA A 156 -24.15 36.55 -20.50
CA ALA A 156 -22.71 36.49 -20.73
C ALA A 156 -22.21 37.72 -21.49
N VAL A 157 -21.05 38.25 -21.12
CA VAL A 157 -20.52 39.52 -21.70
C VAL A 157 -19.59 39.22 -22.85
N VAL A 158 -19.89 39.70 -24.03
CA VAL A 158 -19.07 39.52 -25.24
C VAL A 158 -17.71 40.18 -25.08
N GLY A 159 -16.64 39.46 -25.46
CA GLY A 159 -15.25 39.90 -25.33
C GLY A 159 -14.59 39.56 -24.03
N GLU A 160 -15.32 39.05 -23.00
CA GLU A 160 -14.74 38.57 -21.79
C GLU A 160 -14.10 37.17 -21.98
N SER A 161 -13.24 36.78 -21.04
CA SER A 161 -12.60 35.46 -21.07
C SER A 161 -13.63 34.35 -20.91
N ALA A 162 -13.76 33.48 -21.92
CA ALA A 162 -14.58 32.28 -21.84
C ALA A 162 -14.08 31.30 -20.79
N ILE A 163 -12.73 31.22 -20.55
CA ILE A 163 -12.11 30.41 -19.53
C ILE A 163 -12.64 30.80 -18.15
N LYS A 164 -12.63 32.09 -17.84
CA LYS A 164 -13.19 32.63 -16.59
C LYS A 164 -14.70 32.41 -16.47
N ALA A 165 -15.43 32.67 -17.54
CA ALA A 165 -16.88 32.51 -17.54
C ALA A 165 -17.32 31.06 -17.26
N LEU A 166 -16.54 30.11 -17.71
CA LEU A 166 -16.71 28.70 -17.43
C LEU A 166 -16.13 28.25 -16.05
N GLY A 167 -15.28 29.05 -15.42
CA GLY A 167 -14.61 28.70 -14.19
C GLY A 167 -13.46 27.69 -14.39
N LEU A 168 -12.86 27.72 -15.59
CA LEU A 168 -11.71 26.89 -15.94
C LEU A 168 -10.37 27.55 -15.55
N ASP A 169 -10.38 28.77 -15.00
CA ASP A 169 -9.20 29.47 -14.46
C ASP A 169 -8.84 29.06 -13.03
N ASP A 170 -9.17 27.85 -12.66
CA ASP A 170 -8.98 27.32 -11.30
C ASP A 170 -7.82 26.32 -11.23
N VAL A 171 -7.39 26.05 -10.01
CA VAL A 171 -6.39 25.03 -9.70
C VAL A 171 -7.00 24.03 -8.75
N VAL A 172 -6.94 22.76 -9.09
CA VAL A 172 -7.41 21.65 -8.26
C VAL A 172 -6.22 20.97 -7.62
N PHE A 173 -6.21 20.89 -6.30
CA PHE A 173 -5.20 20.17 -5.53
C PHE A 173 -5.70 18.78 -5.15
N GLU A 174 -4.82 17.79 -5.26
CA GLU A 174 -5.02 16.44 -4.77
C GLU A 174 -4.30 16.24 -3.43
N TYR A 175 -5.06 15.86 -2.40
CA TYR A 175 -4.53 15.66 -1.05
C TYR A 175 -4.48 14.19 -0.67
N GLU A 176 -3.38 13.77 -0.03
CA GLU A 176 -3.28 12.54 0.73
C GLU A 176 -3.61 12.84 2.21
N ILE A 177 -4.88 12.66 2.59
CA ILE A 177 -5.33 12.87 3.96
C ILE A 177 -5.12 11.59 4.77
N THR A 178 -4.34 11.69 5.84
CA THR A 178 -4.11 10.59 6.78
C THR A 178 -5.37 10.30 7.61
N SER A 179 -5.53 9.06 8.05
CA SER A 179 -6.75 8.61 8.73
C SER A 179 -7.01 9.26 10.09
N ASN A 180 -6.01 9.89 10.69
CA ASN A 180 -6.14 10.65 11.93
C ASN A 180 -6.69 12.07 11.72
N ARG A 181 -6.57 12.63 10.51
CA ARG A 181 -7.02 13.99 10.19
C ARG A 181 -8.40 13.98 9.54
N VAL A 182 -9.38 13.48 10.31
CA VAL A 182 -10.78 13.38 9.87
C VAL A 182 -11.40 14.75 9.55
N ASP A 183 -10.98 15.80 10.24
CA ASP A 183 -11.35 17.18 10.00
C ASP A 183 -11.01 17.68 8.57
N CYS A 184 -9.96 17.14 7.96
CA CYS A 184 -9.50 17.50 6.61
C CYS A 184 -10.22 16.74 5.49
N TYR A 185 -11.20 15.88 5.78
CA TYR A 185 -12.05 15.25 4.73
C TYR A 185 -13.17 16.17 4.22
N GLY A 186 -13.11 17.46 4.57
CA GLY A 186 -13.97 18.52 4.06
C GLY A 186 -13.18 19.79 3.73
N VAL A 187 -13.72 20.61 2.81
CA VAL A 187 -13.07 21.85 2.37
C VAL A 187 -12.83 22.83 3.51
N LEU A 188 -13.74 22.88 4.48
CA LEU A 188 -13.57 23.73 5.68
C LEU A 188 -12.33 23.35 6.50
N GLY A 189 -12.05 22.04 6.65
CA GLY A 189 -10.84 21.60 7.34
C GLY A 189 -9.58 21.96 6.56
N ILE A 190 -9.57 21.74 5.24
CA ILE A 190 -8.45 22.15 4.38
C ILE A 190 -8.24 23.67 4.40
N ALA A 191 -9.32 24.45 4.36
CA ALA A 191 -9.25 25.91 4.42
C ALA A 191 -8.73 26.41 5.77
N ARG A 192 -9.10 25.75 6.89
CA ARG A 192 -8.55 26.03 8.23
C ARG A 192 -7.04 25.80 8.25
N GLU A 193 -6.59 24.67 7.71
CA GLU A 193 -5.16 24.34 7.60
C GLU A 193 -4.43 25.35 6.70
N ALA A 194 -5.00 25.73 5.57
CA ALA A 194 -4.43 26.74 4.69
C ALA A 194 -4.33 28.11 5.38
N ALA A 195 -5.36 28.52 6.09
CA ALA A 195 -5.34 29.77 6.87
C ALA A 195 -4.22 29.76 7.94
N ALA A 196 -4.07 28.65 8.64
CA ALA A 196 -3.03 28.46 9.65
C ALA A 196 -1.62 28.47 9.03
N THR A 197 -1.44 27.79 7.89
CA THR A 197 -0.18 27.67 7.16
C THR A 197 0.31 29.01 6.62
N PHE A 198 -0.60 29.81 6.04
CA PHE A 198 -0.27 31.08 5.40
C PHE A 198 -0.50 32.31 6.30
N ASP A 199 -0.79 32.11 7.58
CA ASP A 199 -1.07 33.19 8.54
C ASP A 199 -2.20 34.10 8.06
N LYS A 200 -3.27 33.53 7.54
CA LYS A 200 -4.45 34.22 7.03
C LYS A 200 -5.64 33.99 7.94
N LYS A 201 -6.65 34.86 7.79
CA LYS A 201 -7.90 34.70 8.53
C LYS A 201 -8.74 33.58 7.94
N PHE A 202 -9.17 32.63 8.77
CA PHE A 202 -10.19 31.65 8.42
C PHE A 202 -11.59 32.26 8.61
N CYS A 203 -12.43 32.19 7.60
CA CYS A 203 -13.78 32.79 7.55
C CYS A 203 -14.80 31.70 7.19
N PRO A 204 -15.13 30.75 8.09
CA PRO A 204 -16.13 29.72 7.83
C PRO A 204 -17.51 30.32 7.59
N PRO A 205 -18.45 29.62 6.93
CA PRO A 205 -19.80 30.11 6.72
C PRO A 205 -20.53 30.26 8.06
N VAL A 206 -21.32 31.34 8.17
CA VAL A 206 -22.23 31.51 9.31
C VAL A 206 -23.49 30.71 8.99
N VAL A 207 -23.70 29.61 9.73
CA VAL A 207 -24.86 28.73 9.52
C VAL A 207 -26.00 29.16 10.42
N GLU A 208 -27.07 29.70 9.82
CA GLU A 208 -28.30 30.06 10.49
C GLU A 208 -29.50 29.46 9.76
N CYS A 209 -30.24 28.58 10.40
CA CYS A 209 -31.45 28.01 9.85
C CYS A 209 -32.55 27.96 10.93
N LYS A 210 -33.55 28.81 10.82
CA LYS A 210 -34.68 28.87 11.77
C LYS A 210 -35.85 28.02 11.29
N GLY A 211 -36.12 28.01 10.00
CA GLY A 211 -37.30 27.43 9.42
C GLY A 211 -38.59 28.21 9.74
N ASN A 212 -39.74 27.65 9.36
CA ASN A 212 -41.05 28.24 9.62
C ASN A 212 -41.59 27.87 11.03
N ASP A 213 -42.86 28.25 11.35
CA ASP A 213 -43.47 28.02 12.65
C ASP A 213 -43.97 26.58 12.89
N GLU A 214 -43.86 25.70 11.92
CA GLU A 214 -44.22 24.28 12.07
C GLU A 214 -43.09 23.49 12.74
N LYS A 215 -43.35 22.25 13.15
CA LYS A 215 -42.33 21.43 13.85
C LYS A 215 -42.00 20.19 13.01
N ALA A 216 -40.72 19.95 12.79
CA ALA A 216 -40.23 18.77 12.09
C ALA A 216 -40.73 17.45 12.75
N SER A 217 -40.91 17.45 14.07
CA SER A 217 -41.45 16.30 14.82
C SER A 217 -42.90 15.93 14.47
N ASP A 218 -43.66 16.84 13.85
CA ASP A 218 -45.01 16.56 13.38
C ASP A 218 -45.03 15.83 12.03
N TYR A 219 -43.90 15.83 11.31
CA TYR A 219 -43.70 15.24 10.00
C TYR A 219 -43.04 13.87 10.03
N VAL A 220 -42.09 13.68 10.95
CA VAL A 220 -41.32 12.45 11.04
C VAL A 220 -40.89 12.12 12.46
N LYS A 221 -40.92 10.84 12.80
CA LYS A 221 -40.33 10.30 14.03
C LYS A 221 -39.08 9.51 13.69
N VAL A 222 -38.04 9.61 14.51
CA VAL A 222 -36.80 8.87 14.36
C VAL A 222 -36.55 8.00 15.59
N THR A 223 -36.25 6.73 15.36
CA THR A 223 -35.89 5.75 16.37
C THR A 223 -34.56 5.10 16.03
N VAL A 224 -33.59 5.12 16.95
CA VAL A 224 -32.30 4.43 16.81
C VAL A 224 -32.30 3.22 17.74
N GLU A 225 -32.34 1.99 17.17
CA GLU A 225 -32.33 0.75 17.95
C GLU A 225 -30.93 0.36 18.43
N ASP A 226 -29.88 0.74 17.70
CA ASP A 226 -28.48 0.47 18.07
C ASP A 226 -27.70 1.77 18.25
N PRO A 227 -27.72 2.37 19.46
CA PRO A 227 -27.04 3.63 19.75
C PRO A 227 -25.51 3.56 19.58
N GLN A 228 -24.90 2.38 19.71
CA GLN A 228 -23.45 2.21 19.57
C GLN A 228 -23.03 2.33 18.09
N LEU A 229 -23.86 1.86 17.17
CA LEU A 229 -23.61 1.92 15.74
C LEU A 229 -24.09 3.24 15.11
N CYS A 230 -25.03 3.94 15.76
CA CYS A 230 -25.51 5.27 15.34
C CYS A 230 -25.50 6.23 16.54
N PRO A 231 -24.36 6.85 16.83
CA PRO A 231 -24.22 7.82 17.93
C PRO A 231 -25.14 9.02 17.81
N ARG A 232 -25.42 9.51 16.61
CA ARG A 232 -26.32 10.63 16.37
C ARG A 232 -27.03 10.51 15.03
N TYR A 233 -28.33 10.90 15.02
CA TYR A 233 -29.14 10.99 13.82
C TYR A 233 -29.94 12.29 13.84
N CYS A 234 -29.60 13.21 12.91
CA CYS A 234 -30.30 14.47 12.72
C CYS A 234 -31.18 14.40 11.49
N ALA A 235 -32.44 14.88 11.61
CA ALA A 235 -33.37 14.95 10.51
C ALA A 235 -34.06 16.29 10.46
N ARG A 236 -34.14 16.91 9.25
CA ARG A 236 -34.88 18.13 8.97
C ARG A 236 -35.83 17.94 7.78
N VAL A 237 -36.91 18.68 7.78
CA VAL A 237 -37.96 18.59 6.76
C VAL A 237 -37.97 19.87 5.93
N VAL A 238 -38.03 19.72 4.62
CA VAL A 238 -38.22 20.81 3.67
C VAL A 238 -39.46 20.50 2.81
N LYS A 239 -40.40 21.41 2.77
CA LYS A 239 -41.64 21.30 1.98
C LYS A 239 -41.64 22.26 0.81
N ASN A 240 -42.65 22.12 -0.07
CA ASN A 240 -42.80 22.96 -1.28
C ASN A 240 -41.52 22.97 -2.13
N VAL A 241 -40.87 21.82 -2.23
CA VAL A 241 -39.58 21.66 -2.94
C VAL A 241 -39.75 21.94 -4.42
N LYS A 242 -38.79 22.67 -4.98
CA LYS A 242 -38.72 23.04 -6.41
C LYS A 242 -37.40 22.47 -6.95
N ILE A 243 -37.49 21.39 -7.70
CA ILE A 243 -36.32 20.82 -8.38
C ILE A 243 -35.96 21.68 -9.60
N GLY A 244 -34.68 21.96 -9.74
CA GLY A 244 -34.11 22.73 -10.82
C GLY A 244 -32.58 22.61 -10.84
N PRO A 245 -31.90 23.25 -11.78
CA PRO A 245 -30.44 23.25 -11.78
C PRO A 245 -29.89 24.03 -10.55
N SER A 246 -28.81 23.57 -10.00
CA SER A 246 -28.06 24.29 -8.96
C SER A 246 -27.37 25.53 -9.56
N PRO A 247 -27.04 26.58 -8.77
CA PRO A 247 -26.37 27.76 -9.26
C PRO A 247 -24.96 27.44 -9.77
N LYS A 248 -24.48 28.20 -10.74
CA LYS A 248 -23.20 27.96 -11.40
C LYS A 248 -22.00 27.90 -10.45
N TRP A 249 -21.99 28.72 -9.40
CA TRP A 249 -20.92 28.67 -8.40
C TRP A 249 -20.85 27.30 -7.70
N MET A 250 -22.00 26.71 -7.36
CA MET A 250 -22.08 25.39 -6.74
C MET A 250 -21.67 24.28 -7.72
N GLN A 251 -22.15 24.36 -8.98
CA GLN A 251 -21.75 23.42 -10.04
C GLN A 251 -20.24 23.43 -10.24
N ARG A 252 -19.59 24.61 -10.24
CA ARG A 252 -18.13 24.75 -10.39
C ARG A 252 -17.38 24.11 -9.23
N CYS A 253 -17.80 24.34 -7.99
CA CYS A 253 -17.20 23.71 -6.80
C CYS A 253 -17.28 22.18 -6.90
N LEU A 254 -18.46 21.65 -7.24
CA LEU A 254 -18.64 20.19 -7.38
C LEU A 254 -17.81 19.61 -8.53
N ALA A 255 -17.84 20.26 -9.71
CA ALA A 255 -17.09 19.81 -10.88
C ALA A 255 -15.56 19.79 -10.62
N ALA A 256 -15.03 20.81 -9.94
CA ALA A 256 -13.62 20.86 -9.55
C ALA A 256 -13.22 19.71 -8.61
N ASN A 257 -14.15 19.21 -7.78
CA ASN A 257 -13.94 18.03 -6.93
C ASN A 257 -14.26 16.70 -7.65
N GLY A 258 -14.59 16.74 -8.95
CA GLY A 258 -14.92 15.55 -9.73
C GLY A 258 -16.36 15.04 -9.52
N ILE A 259 -17.24 15.83 -8.89
CA ILE A 259 -18.63 15.47 -8.63
C ILE A 259 -19.52 16.05 -9.72
N ARG A 260 -20.29 15.18 -10.38
CA ARG A 260 -21.22 15.56 -11.42
C ARG A 260 -22.42 16.32 -10.85
N PRO A 261 -22.72 17.57 -11.29
CA PRO A 261 -23.95 18.25 -10.94
C PRO A 261 -25.20 17.53 -11.50
N ILE A 262 -26.26 17.43 -10.69
CA ILE A 262 -27.49 16.73 -11.06
C ILE A 262 -28.68 17.68 -11.00
N ASN A 263 -29.03 18.12 -9.79
CA ASN A 263 -30.08 19.13 -9.54
C ASN A 263 -29.79 19.78 -8.19
N ASN A 264 -30.46 20.91 -7.93
CA ASN A 264 -30.22 21.73 -6.74
C ASN A 264 -30.29 20.95 -5.42
N LEU A 265 -31.18 19.97 -5.30
CA LEU A 265 -31.35 19.20 -4.07
C LEU A 265 -30.20 18.23 -3.84
N VAL A 266 -29.86 17.42 -4.85
CA VAL A 266 -28.75 16.45 -4.78
C VAL A 266 -27.41 17.18 -4.68
N ASP A 267 -27.27 18.29 -5.42
CA ASP A 267 -26.04 19.09 -5.42
C ASP A 267 -25.82 19.78 -4.07
N ILE A 268 -26.87 20.20 -3.36
CA ILE A 268 -26.76 20.72 -1.98
C ILE A 268 -26.22 19.63 -1.05
N THR A 269 -26.75 18.41 -1.12
CA THR A 269 -26.24 17.33 -0.24
C THR A 269 -24.79 16.98 -0.53
N ASN A 270 -24.39 16.94 -1.81
CA ASN A 270 -23.00 16.71 -2.22
C ASN A 270 -22.09 17.90 -1.84
N TYR A 271 -22.57 19.13 -2.03
CA TYR A 271 -21.82 20.33 -1.68
C TYR A 271 -21.52 20.36 -0.18
N VAL A 272 -22.53 20.10 0.67
CA VAL A 272 -22.34 20.06 2.14
C VAL A 272 -21.45 18.89 2.56
N MET A 273 -21.57 17.74 1.90
CA MET A 273 -20.68 16.60 2.14
C MET A 273 -19.21 16.99 1.89
N GLU A 274 -18.92 17.70 0.81
CA GLU A 274 -17.56 18.17 0.52
C GLU A 274 -17.16 19.38 1.37
N GLU A 275 -18.07 20.31 1.66
CA GLU A 275 -17.81 21.50 2.49
C GLU A 275 -17.46 21.10 3.93
N PHE A 276 -18.31 20.28 4.58
CA PHE A 276 -18.22 19.91 5.99
C PHE A 276 -17.52 18.56 6.24
N GLY A 277 -17.28 17.76 5.20
CA GLY A 277 -16.83 16.38 5.38
C GLY A 277 -17.92 15.45 5.93
N GLN A 278 -19.18 15.87 5.95
CA GLN A 278 -20.33 15.17 6.51
C GLN A 278 -21.26 14.67 5.41
N PRO A 279 -21.28 13.36 5.11
CA PRO A 279 -22.22 12.82 4.13
C PRO A 279 -23.65 13.01 4.61
N MET A 280 -24.50 13.34 3.66
CA MET A 280 -25.93 13.55 3.86
C MET A 280 -26.75 12.69 2.91
N HIS A 281 -28.02 12.44 3.29
CA HIS A 281 -28.99 11.82 2.42
C HIS A 281 -30.30 12.61 2.39
N ALA A 282 -31.02 12.48 1.29
CA ALA A 282 -32.33 13.10 1.11
C ALA A 282 -33.35 12.03 0.70
N TYR A 283 -34.46 11.94 1.44
CA TYR A 283 -35.57 11.03 1.15
C TYR A 283 -36.79 11.82 0.68
N ASP A 284 -37.52 11.27 -0.28
CA ASP A 284 -38.90 11.74 -0.54
C ASP A 284 -39.79 11.28 0.64
N LEU A 285 -40.22 12.24 1.48
CA LEU A 285 -40.94 11.95 2.70
C LEU A 285 -42.33 11.27 2.40
N ASP A 286 -42.90 11.48 1.22
CA ASP A 286 -44.16 10.85 0.82
C ASP A 286 -43.99 9.34 0.54
N THR A 287 -42.75 8.89 0.32
CA THR A 287 -42.44 7.46 0.12
C THR A 287 -42.10 6.72 1.43
N ILE A 288 -41.92 7.47 2.53
CA ILE A 288 -41.53 6.91 3.84
C ILE A 288 -42.81 6.43 4.58
N ALA A 289 -42.97 5.11 4.71
CA ALA A 289 -44.10 4.50 5.37
C ALA A 289 -44.15 4.84 6.87
N GLY A 290 -45.35 5.15 7.35
CA GLY A 290 -45.55 5.51 8.75
C GLY A 290 -44.99 6.84 9.19
N LYS A 291 -44.34 7.60 8.29
CA LYS A 291 -43.59 8.82 8.63
C LYS A 291 -42.59 8.59 9.78
N GLU A 292 -41.94 7.48 9.76
CA GLU A 292 -40.98 7.03 10.76
C GLU A 292 -39.70 6.56 10.10
N ILE A 293 -38.55 6.91 10.68
CA ILE A 293 -37.23 6.36 10.37
C ILE A 293 -36.79 5.49 11.53
N VAL A 294 -36.42 4.27 11.25
CA VAL A 294 -35.89 3.29 12.23
C VAL A 294 -34.48 2.88 11.78
N VAL A 295 -33.48 3.25 12.58
CA VAL A 295 -32.09 2.81 12.38
C VAL A 295 -31.89 1.51 13.15
N ARG A 296 -31.75 0.39 12.43
CA ARG A 296 -31.65 -0.96 13.00
C ARG A 296 -30.60 -1.80 12.25
N ARG A 297 -30.21 -2.90 12.86
CA ARG A 297 -29.43 -3.92 12.14
C ARG A 297 -30.30 -4.62 11.09
N ALA A 298 -29.69 -5.02 9.99
CA ALA A 298 -30.35 -5.87 9.00
C ALA A 298 -30.71 -7.24 9.60
N LYS A 299 -31.66 -7.91 8.99
CA LYS A 299 -31.93 -9.34 9.25
C LYS A 299 -31.00 -10.18 8.36
N ASN A 300 -30.66 -11.39 8.83
CA ASN A 300 -29.90 -12.31 7.98
C ASN A 300 -30.66 -12.60 6.68
N ASP A 301 -29.93 -12.55 5.55
CA ASP A 301 -30.47 -12.72 4.20
C ASP A 301 -31.48 -11.64 3.77
N GLU A 302 -31.49 -10.48 4.44
CA GLU A 302 -32.36 -9.35 4.05
C GLU A 302 -31.86 -8.79 2.70
N LYS A 303 -32.76 -8.79 1.71
CA LYS A 303 -32.50 -8.30 0.36
C LYS A 303 -32.86 -6.83 0.24
N PHE A 304 -32.01 -6.07 -0.42
CA PHE A 304 -32.17 -4.63 -0.60
C PHE A 304 -31.63 -4.18 -1.97
N VAL A 305 -32.39 -3.34 -2.68
CA VAL A 305 -31.96 -2.73 -3.95
C VAL A 305 -31.45 -1.33 -3.70
N THR A 306 -30.17 -1.12 -4.00
CA THR A 306 -29.50 0.17 -3.83
C THR A 306 -29.75 1.11 -5.02
N LEU A 307 -29.42 2.41 -4.88
CA LEU A 307 -29.62 3.45 -5.91
C LEU A 307 -28.94 3.14 -7.26
N ASP A 308 -27.95 2.24 -7.28
CA ASP A 308 -27.31 1.75 -8.51
C ASP A 308 -28.08 0.62 -9.21
N GLY A 309 -29.30 0.29 -8.71
CA GLY A 309 -30.19 -0.75 -9.26
C GLY A 309 -29.74 -2.18 -8.95
N GLN A 310 -28.77 -2.39 -8.04
CA GLN A 310 -28.25 -3.72 -7.71
C GLN A 310 -28.92 -4.30 -6.46
N GLU A 311 -29.41 -5.55 -6.54
CA GLU A 311 -29.88 -6.30 -5.38
C GLU A 311 -28.69 -6.82 -4.57
N ARG A 312 -28.68 -6.53 -3.27
CA ARG A 312 -27.65 -6.95 -2.33
C ARG A 312 -28.25 -7.72 -1.18
N THR A 313 -27.53 -8.69 -0.65
CA THR A 313 -27.95 -9.50 0.50
C THR A 313 -27.20 -9.05 1.73
N MET A 314 -27.92 -8.73 2.81
CA MET A 314 -27.39 -8.23 4.08
C MET A 314 -27.34 -9.35 5.12
N ASP A 315 -26.46 -9.19 6.10
CA ASP A 315 -26.46 -9.95 7.33
C ASP A 315 -26.70 -9.03 8.56
N ASP A 316 -26.81 -9.60 9.74
CA ASP A 316 -27.11 -8.90 10.99
C ASP A 316 -26.01 -7.97 11.50
N GLN A 317 -24.87 -7.86 10.77
CA GLN A 317 -23.81 -6.92 11.10
C GLN A 317 -23.95 -5.60 10.34
N VAL A 318 -24.78 -5.56 9.31
CA VAL A 318 -25.00 -4.35 8.50
C VAL A 318 -26.06 -3.48 9.15
N LEU A 319 -25.79 -2.19 9.29
CA LEU A 319 -26.76 -1.20 9.79
C LEU A 319 -27.61 -0.68 8.63
N MET A 320 -28.92 -0.63 8.83
CA MET A 320 -29.91 -0.21 7.85
C MET A 320 -30.67 1.00 8.34
N ILE A 321 -31.05 1.85 7.41
CA ILE A 321 -32.07 2.87 7.59
C ILE A 321 -33.38 2.29 7.06
N CYS A 322 -34.41 2.24 7.88
CA CYS A 322 -35.70 1.69 7.56
C CYS A 322 -36.80 2.73 7.76
N ASP A 323 -37.93 2.57 7.07
CA ASP A 323 -39.16 3.25 7.43
C ASP A 323 -40.04 2.33 8.34
N GLY A 324 -41.32 2.64 8.52
CA GLY A 324 -42.22 1.84 9.34
C GLY A 324 -42.48 0.44 8.79
N GLU A 325 -42.12 0.10 7.56
CA GLU A 325 -42.44 -1.17 6.90
C GLU A 325 -41.22 -1.86 6.27
N LYS A 326 -40.26 -1.13 5.69
CA LYS A 326 -39.20 -1.65 4.85
C LYS A 326 -37.86 -0.90 5.03
N ALA A 327 -36.77 -1.47 4.52
CA ALA A 327 -35.48 -0.78 4.41
C ALA A 327 -35.54 0.27 3.30
N VAL A 328 -34.92 1.44 3.56
CA VAL A 328 -34.83 2.58 2.63
C VAL A 328 -33.39 3.02 2.36
N GLY A 329 -32.42 2.48 3.10
CA GLY A 329 -30.99 2.74 2.88
C GLY A 329 -30.10 1.80 3.66
N ILE A 330 -28.85 1.67 3.21
CA ILE A 330 -27.75 1.06 3.96
C ILE A 330 -27.01 2.20 4.64
N ALA A 331 -27.03 2.23 5.97
CA ALA A 331 -26.50 3.32 6.77
C ALA A 331 -25.06 3.68 6.38
N GLY A 332 -24.82 4.95 6.04
CA GLY A 332 -23.53 5.49 5.68
C GLY A 332 -22.86 4.93 4.40
N ILE A 333 -23.58 4.11 3.62
CA ILE A 333 -23.04 3.51 2.40
C ILE A 333 -23.83 3.97 1.17
N MET A 334 -25.13 3.61 1.05
CA MET A 334 -25.93 3.99 -0.10
C MET A 334 -27.44 3.93 0.21
N GLY A 335 -28.18 4.92 -0.30
CA GLY A 335 -29.64 4.92 -0.24
C GLY A 335 -30.30 3.84 -1.10
N GLY A 336 -31.61 3.66 -0.92
CA GLY A 336 -32.42 2.72 -1.68
C GLY A 336 -33.08 3.34 -2.91
N GLU A 337 -33.25 2.55 -3.97
CA GLU A 337 -34.03 2.92 -5.15
C GLU A 337 -35.48 3.30 -4.79
N ASN A 338 -36.04 2.66 -3.75
CA ASN A 338 -37.41 2.80 -3.32
C ASN A 338 -37.73 4.11 -2.57
N SER A 339 -36.75 4.94 -2.30
CA SER A 339 -36.88 6.21 -1.57
C SER A 339 -36.11 7.36 -2.25
N MET A 340 -35.68 7.15 -3.49
CA MET A 340 -34.91 8.13 -4.24
C MET A 340 -35.73 9.39 -4.57
N ILE A 341 -35.02 10.51 -4.65
CA ILE A 341 -35.59 11.77 -5.06
C ILE A 341 -35.92 11.75 -6.57
N THR A 342 -37.14 12.15 -6.89
CA THR A 342 -37.63 12.32 -8.27
C THR A 342 -37.98 13.77 -8.54
N ASP A 343 -38.19 14.14 -9.82
CA ASP A 343 -38.60 15.50 -10.20
C ASP A 343 -39.95 15.94 -9.60
N ASN A 344 -40.75 15.01 -9.10
CA ASN A 344 -42.08 15.25 -8.53
C ASN A 344 -42.09 15.37 -7.00
N VAL A 345 -40.94 15.32 -6.33
CA VAL A 345 -40.83 15.42 -4.88
C VAL A 345 -41.37 16.75 -4.40
N LYS A 346 -42.17 16.70 -3.31
CA LYS A 346 -42.78 17.89 -2.69
C LYS A 346 -42.26 18.15 -1.31
N THR A 347 -41.98 17.09 -0.57
CA THR A 347 -41.50 17.18 0.81
C THR A 347 -40.28 16.24 0.95
N VAL A 348 -39.19 16.83 1.39
CA VAL A 348 -37.91 16.13 1.56
C VAL A 348 -37.59 16.00 3.05
N LEU A 349 -37.12 14.82 3.42
CA LEU A 349 -36.44 14.58 4.69
C LEU A 349 -34.94 14.56 4.43
N PHE A 350 -34.21 15.55 4.96
CA PHE A 350 -32.77 15.49 5.04
C PHE A 350 -32.32 14.65 6.21
N GLU A 351 -31.28 13.84 6.00
CA GLU A 351 -30.53 13.08 6.98
C GLU A 351 -29.09 13.59 7.06
N ALA A 352 -28.60 13.85 8.29
CA ALA A 352 -27.18 13.90 8.59
C ALA A 352 -26.96 13.09 9.87
N ALA A 353 -26.22 11.99 9.75
CA ALA A 353 -26.03 11.07 10.86
C ALA A 353 -24.54 10.82 11.11
N CYS A 354 -24.22 10.30 12.30
CA CYS A 354 -22.92 9.73 12.58
C CYS A 354 -23.08 8.23 12.80
N PHE A 355 -22.23 7.44 12.16
CA PHE A 355 -22.22 5.98 12.27
C PHE A 355 -20.86 5.49 12.74
N ASP A 356 -20.81 4.32 13.40
CA ASP A 356 -19.55 3.70 13.79
C ASP A 356 -18.69 3.37 12.55
N GLY A 357 -17.53 4.00 12.47
CA GLY A 357 -16.65 3.91 11.31
C GLY A 357 -16.15 2.50 11.05
N THR A 358 -15.94 1.69 12.09
CA THR A 358 -15.53 0.30 11.98
C THR A 358 -16.64 -0.55 11.36
N ASN A 359 -17.86 -0.36 11.81
CA ASN A 359 -19.04 -1.05 11.24
C ASN A 359 -19.21 -0.68 9.76
N ILE A 360 -19.16 0.61 9.39
CA ILE A 360 -19.30 1.04 7.99
C ILE A 360 -18.20 0.43 7.12
N ARG A 361 -16.94 0.44 7.55
CA ARG A 361 -15.82 -0.15 6.81
C ARG A 361 -16.01 -1.66 6.58
N LEU A 362 -16.40 -2.39 7.63
CA LEU A 362 -16.61 -3.84 7.54
C LEU A 362 -17.84 -4.19 6.69
N SER A 363 -18.94 -3.43 6.83
CA SER A 363 -20.15 -3.59 6.04
C SER A 363 -19.92 -3.30 4.56
N SER A 364 -19.25 -2.19 4.23
CA SER A 364 -18.84 -1.83 2.87
C SER A 364 -18.01 -2.94 2.20
N LYS A 365 -17.01 -3.49 2.91
CA LYS A 365 -16.19 -4.61 2.43
C LYS A 365 -17.02 -5.88 2.22
N ARG A 366 -17.94 -6.19 3.17
CA ARG A 366 -18.77 -7.40 3.16
C ARG A 366 -19.73 -7.44 1.98
N ILE A 367 -20.39 -6.31 1.69
CA ILE A 367 -21.30 -6.20 0.55
C ILE A 367 -20.62 -5.83 -0.78
N GLY A 368 -19.30 -5.59 -0.76
CA GLY A 368 -18.51 -5.23 -1.93
C GLY A 368 -18.87 -3.87 -2.54
N LEU A 369 -19.32 -2.91 -1.70
CA LEU A 369 -19.72 -1.58 -2.16
C LEU A 369 -18.99 -0.49 -1.38
N ARG A 370 -18.12 0.25 -2.08
CA ARG A 370 -17.46 1.44 -1.55
C ARG A 370 -18.00 2.68 -2.25
N THR A 371 -18.36 3.70 -1.46
CA THR A 371 -18.84 5.00 -1.93
C THR A 371 -18.05 6.12 -1.25
N ASP A 372 -18.18 7.36 -1.74
CA ASP A 372 -17.55 8.53 -1.12
C ASP A 372 -18.05 8.71 0.32
N ALA A 373 -19.35 8.51 0.55
CA ALA A 373 -19.95 8.54 1.88
C ALA A 373 -19.32 7.49 2.81
N SER A 374 -19.25 6.22 2.39
CA SER A 374 -18.62 5.18 3.19
C SER A 374 -17.13 5.44 3.45
N GLY A 375 -16.43 6.04 2.48
CA GLY A 375 -15.03 6.47 2.60
C GLY A 375 -14.81 7.53 3.67
N LYS A 376 -15.78 8.46 3.88
CA LYS A 376 -15.74 9.47 4.93
C LYS A 376 -16.18 8.87 6.29
N PHE A 377 -17.29 8.13 6.35
CA PHE A 377 -17.79 7.53 7.59
C PHE A 377 -16.81 6.52 8.21
N GLU A 378 -16.12 5.72 7.40
CA GLU A 378 -15.14 4.73 7.91
C GLU A 378 -13.99 5.36 8.72
N LYS A 379 -13.79 6.68 8.62
CA LYS A 379 -12.75 7.42 9.35
C LYS A 379 -13.20 7.89 10.73
N GLY A 380 -14.50 7.74 11.06
CA GLY A 380 -15.04 8.15 12.35
C GLY A 380 -15.34 9.65 12.42
N LEU A 381 -16.44 10.06 11.82
CA LEU A 381 -16.88 11.47 11.81
C LEU A 381 -17.25 11.95 13.23
N ASP A 382 -17.17 13.27 13.43
CA ASP A 382 -17.60 13.92 14.66
C ASP A 382 -19.15 13.99 14.74
N PRO A 383 -19.79 13.36 15.74
CA PRO A 383 -21.24 13.45 15.91
C PRO A 383 -21.76 14.90 16.04
N ASN A 384 -20.93 15.81 16.56
CA ASN A 384 -21.31 17.20 16.72
C ASN A 384 -21.40 17.96 15.39
N ASN A 385 -20.71 17.48 14.34
CA ASN A 385 -20.71 18.10 13.01
C ASN A 385 -22.03 17.89 12.25
N ALA A 386 -22.79 16.82 12.54
CA ALA A 386 -24.02 16.47 11.84
C ALA A 386 -25.08 17.60 11.89
N GLN A 387 -25.20 18.28 13.02
CA GLN A 387 -26.14 19.40 13.18
C GLN A 387 -25.77 20.59 12.27
N ALA A 388 -24.51 21.03 12.31
CA ALA A 388 -24.07 22.17 11.51
C ALA A 388 -24.22 21.88 10.00
N ALA A 389 -23.92 20.65 9.58
CA ALA A 389 -24.04 20.23 8.18
C ALA A 389 -25.50 20.23 7.69
N ILE A 390 -26.43 19.66 8.47
CA ILE A 390 -27.84 19.62 8.05
C ILE A 390 -28.48 21.02 8.09
N ASP A 391 -28.07 21.87 9.04
CA ASP A 391 -28.52 23.26 9.09
C ASP A 391 -28.00 24.05 7.87
N ARG A 392 -26.75 23.79 7.45
CA ARG A 392 -26.20 24.39 6.22
C ARG A 392 -26.95 23.97 4.96
N ALA A 393 -27.31 22.71 4.83
CA ALA A 393 -28.13 22.24 3.70
C ALA A 393 -29.49 22.94 3.67
N CYS A 394 -30.15 23.07 4.82
CA CYS A 394 -31.42 23.78 4.93
C CYS A 394 -31.26 25.28 4.62
N GLN A 395 -30.20 25.94 5.09
CA GLN A 395 -29.89 27.33 4.76
C GLN A 395 -29.74 27.50 3.22
N LEU A 396 -29.02 26.59 2.56
CA LEU A 396 -28.86 26.63 1.11
C LEU A 396 -30.20 26.42 0.37
N MET A 397 -31.09 25.57 0.88
CA MET A 397 -32.46 25.42 0.33
C MET A 397 -33.25 26.73 0.38
N GLU A 398 -33.15 27.47 1.50
CA GLU A 398 -33.81 28.79 1.65
C GLU A 398 -33.16 29.84 0.77
N GLU A 399 -31.82 29.95 0.78
CA GLU A 399 -31.06 30.94 -0.03
C GLU A 399 -31.32 30.79 -1.53
N LEU A 400 -31.49 29.57 -2.00
CA LEU A 400 -31.74 29.25 -3.42
C LEU A 400 -33.23 29.28 -3.79
N GLY A 401 -34.13 29.49 -2.81
CA GLY A 401 -35.56 29.43 -3.03
C GLY A 401 -36.05 28.04 -3.50
N ALA A 402 -35.30 27.00 -3.18
CA ALA A 402 -35.53 25.62 -3.59
C ALA A 402 -36.56 24.88 -2.73
N GLY A 403 -36.98 25.46 -1.60
CA GLY A 403 -37.99 24.89 -0.72
C GLY A 403 -38.22 25.76 0.50
N GLU A 404 -39.17 25.33 1.34
CA GLU A 404 -39.52 25.99 2.62
C GLU A 404 -39.12 25.04 3.77
N VAL A 405 -38.15 25.46 4.59
CA VAL A 405 -37.67 24.68 5.71
C VAL A 405 -38.70 24.69 6.84
N VAL A 406 -39.06 23.52 7.34
CA VAL A 406 -39.91 23.34 8.53
C VAL A 406 -39.08 23.60 9.78
N GLY A 407 -39.68 24.31 10.76
CA GLY A 407 -38.99 24.68 12.00
C GLY A 407 -38.61 23.50 12.86
N GLY A 408 -37.55 23.69 13.59
CA GLY A 408 -36.96 22.65 14.46
C GLY A 408 -36.24 21.55 13.72
N MET A 409 -35.72 20.62 14.46
CA MET A 409 -34.98 19.44 13.99
C MET A 409 -35.38 18.24 14.85
N VAL A 410 -35.50 17.06 14.26
CA VAL A 410 -35.52 15.82 15.03
C VAL A 410 -34.07 15.38 15.23
N ASP A 411 -33.60 15.39 16.47
CA ASP A 411 -32.23 15.06 16.84
C ASP A 411 -32.23 13.91 17.85
N VAL A 412 -31.81 12.73 17.43
CA VAL A 412 -31.58 11.57 18.31
C VAL A 412 -30.07 11.53 18.59
N CYS A 413 -29.67 12.13 19.72
CA CYS A 413 -28.30 12.23 20.15
C CYS A 413 -28.03 11.23 21.28
N ASN A 414 -27.35 10.14 20.97
CA ASN A 414 -26.97 9.10 21.91
C ASN A 414 -25.55 9.32 22.48
N GLU A 415 -24.72 10.09 21.79
CA GLU A 415 -23.37 10.46 22.21
C GLU A 415 -23.11 11.94 21.94
N VAL A 416 -22.76 12.67 22.98
CA VAL A 416 -22.19 14.02 22.88
C VAL A 416 -20.69 13.89 23.05
N ARG A 417 -19.93 14.22 22.01
CA ARG A 417 -18.48 14.22 22.10
C ARG A 417 -18.00 15.48 22.79
N GLU A 418 -17.24 15.31 23.86
CA GLU A 418 -16.62 16.42 24.58
C GLU A 418 -15.24 16.76 24.01
N PRO A 419 -14.82 18.05 24.06
CA PRO A 419 -13.46 18.45 23.69
C PRO A 419 -12.39 17.67 24.46
N SER A 420 -11.36 17.21 23.77
CA SER A 420 -10.22 16.55 24.41
C SER A 420 -9.38 17.54 25.21
N ARG A 421 -8.90 17.13 26.38
CA ARG A 421 -8.09 17.94 27.28
C ARG A 421 -6.73 17.30 27.50
N VAL A 422 -5.66 18.04 27.22
CA VAL A 422 -4.28 17.55 27.32
C VAL A 422 -3.47 18.48 28.21
N PRO A 423 -2.79 17.98 29.27
CA PRO A 423 -1.95 18.82 30.12
C PRO A 423 -0.87 19.55 29.32
N PHE A 424 -0.81 20.90 29.46
CA PHE A 424 0.19 21.71 28.78
C PHE A 424 1.54 21.63 29.52
N LYS A 425 2.55 21.05 28.88
CA LYS A 425 3.89 20.82 29.45
C LYS A 425 4.99 21.32 28.50
N PRO A 426 5.25 22.66 28.49
CA PRO A 426 6.23 23.25 27.55
C PRO A 426 7.61 22.64 27.62
N GLU A 427 8.11 22.25 28.80
CA GLU A 427 9.43 21.66 28.98
C GLU A 427 9.51 20.28 28.31
N LYS A 428 8.41 19.49 28.36
CA LYS A 428 8.34 18.19 27.68
C LYS A 428 8.27 18.36 26.18
N ILE A 429 7.54 19.37 25.69
CA ILE A 429 7.43 19.69 24.27
C ILE A 429 8.80 20.07 23.74
N ASN A 430 9.51 20.99 24.38
CA ASN A 430 10.87 21.39 24.01
C ASN A 430 11.85 20.21 24.05
N ALA A 431 11.77 19.38 25.10
CA ALA A 431 12.65 18.19 25.20
C ALA A 431 12.39 17.16 24.08
N LEU A 432 11.11 17.01 23.64
CA LEU A 432 10.76 16.11 22.56
C LEU A 432 11.23 16.65 21.20
N LEU A 433 11.04 17.95 20.96
CA LEU A 433 11.35 18.60 19.69
C LEU A 433 12.84 19.01 19.55
N GLY A 434 13.55 19.14 20.66
CA GLY A 434 14.91 19.70 20.68
C GLY A 434 14.93 21.21 20.44
N THR A 435 13.92 21.92 20.96
CA THR A 435 13.73 23.38 20.82
C THR A 435 13.76 24.09 22.17
N ASP A 436 13.82 25.43 22.15
CA ASP A 436 13.76 26.31 23.33
C ASP A 436 12.63 27.34 23.17
N LEU A 437 11.45 26.89 22.71
CA LEU A 437 10.29 27.77 22.53
C LEU A 437 9.69 28.19 23.88
N THR A 438 9.25 29.44 23.95
CA THR A 438 8.48 29.92 25.10
C THR A 438 7.04 29.36 25.12
N PRO A 439 6.38 29.27 26.28
CA PRO A 439 4.97 28.85 26.34
C PRO A 439 4.06 29.71 25.45
N GLU A 440 4.30 31.01 25.38
CA GLU A 440 3.55 31.98 24.58
C GLU A 440 3.67 31.71 23.07
N GLU A 441 4.88 31.39 22.60
CA GLU A 441 5.11 30.99 21.20
C GLU A 441 4.37 29.71 20.85
N MET A 442 4.44 28.68 21.73
CA MET A 442 3.72 27.42 21.55
C MET A 442 2.20 27.66 21.48
N LEU A 443 1.65 28.44 22.40
CA LEU A 443 0.22 28.77 22.43
C LEU A 443 -0.21 29.57 21.19
N ALA A 444 0.66 30.42 20.64
CA ALA A 444 0.39 31.13 19.40
C ALA A 444 0.30 30.17 18.19
N TYR A 445 1.12 29.13 18.11
CA TYR A 445 1.00 28.09 17.07
C TYR A 445 -0.29 27.28 17.23
N LEU A 446 -0.58 26.83 18.44
CA LEU A 446 -1.79 26.04 18.74
C LEU A 446 -3.08 26.79 18.43
N ALA A 447 -3.13 28.09 18.72
CA ALA A 447 -4.29 28.92 18.43
C ALA A 447 -4.63 29.02 16.93
N LYS A 448 -3.66 28.86 16.02
CA LYS A 448 -3.89 28.86 14.57
C LYS A 448 -4.86 27.77 14.11
N VAL A 449 -4.91 26.65 14.84
CA VAL A 449 -5.77 25.49 14.55
C VAL A 449 -6.82 25.26 15.63
N GLU A 450 -7.23 26.32 16.28
CA GLU A 450 -8.33 26.36 17.26
C GLU A 450 -8.09 25.50 18.52
N LEU A 451 -6.82 25.11 18.83
CA LEU A 451 -6.49 24.55 20.12
C LEU A 451 -6.36 25.68 21.15
N THR A 452 -7.22 25.67 22.15
CA THR A 452 -7.28 26.73 23.15
C THR A 452 -6.61 26.33 24.45
N TYR A 453 -6.18 27.33 25.25
CA TYR A 453 -5.52 27.08 26.51
C TYR A 453 -6.43 27.46 27.68
N ASP A 454 -6.74 26.48 28.52
CA ASP A 454 -7.44 26.67 29.76
C ASP A 454 -6.44 26.98 30.92
N LYS A 455 -6.45 28.23 31.38
CA LYS A 455 -5.51 28.69 32.42
C LYS A 455 -5.81 28.11 33.81
N GLU A 456 -7.07 27.74 34.06
CA GLU A 456 -7.48 27.24 35.37
C GLU A 456 -7.00 25.80 35.58
N THR A 457 -7.09 24.98 34.55
CA THR A 457 -6.69 23.57 34.58
C THR A 457 -5.27 23.33 34.07
N ASN A 458 -4.65 24.33 33.42
CA ASN A 458 -3.36 24.24 32.74
C ASN A 458 -3.38 23.16 31.63
N GLU A 459 -4.42 23.15 30.80
CA GLU A 459 -4.64 22.19 29.75
C GLU A 459 -4.83 22.87 28.39
N ILE A 460 -4.41 22.16 27.33
CA ILE A 460 -4.83 22.47 25.98
C ILE A 460 -6.15 21.75 25.71
N VAL A 461 -7.12 22.50 25.22
CA VAL A 461 -8.46 22.02 24.87
C VAL A 461 -8.54 21.92 23.35
N ALA A 462 -8.67 20.71 22.85
CA ALA A 462 -8.81 20.44 21.42
C ALA A 462 -10.31 20.36 21.06
N PRO A 463 -10.74 21.04 19.99
CA PRO A 463 -12.13 20.95 19.53
C PRO A 463 -12.48 19.52 19.10
N THR A 464 -13.76 19.17 19.11
CA THR A 464 -14.23 17.78 18.91
C THR A 464 -13.91 17.21 17.54
N PHE A 465 -13.73 18.06 16.51
CA PHE A 465 -13.29 17.63 15.19
C PHE A 465 -11.81 17.19 15.14
N ARG A 466 -10.96 17.57 16.13
CA ARG A 466 -9.57 17.12 16.31
C ARG A 466 -9.54 15.86 17.16
N GLN A 467 -9.93 14.76 16.58
CA GLN A 467 -10.04 13.45 17.25
C GLN A 467 -8.68 12.77 17.47
N ASP A 468 -7.63 13.37 16.98
CA ASP A 468 -6.24 12.89 17.03
C ASP A 468 -5.46 13.42 18.23
N ILE A 469 -5.97 14.45 18.94
CA ILE A 469 -5.25 15.13 20.03
C ILE A 469 -5.61 14.51 21.38
N HIS A 470 -4.76 13.65 21.93
CA HIS A 470 -4.97 12.95 23.19
C HIS A 470 -3.79 13.03 24.16
N TYR A 471 -2.58 13.25 23.66
CA TYR A 471 -1.36 13.19 24.43
C TYR A 471 -0.50 14.44 24.23
N VAL A 472 0.47 14.66 25.15
CA VAL A 472 1.45 15.76 25.02
C VAL A 472 2.25 15.67 23.70
N ALA A 473 2.45 14.45 23.18
CA ALA A 473 3.13 14.26 21.90
C ALA A 473 2.32 14.82 20.72
N ASP A 474 0.97 14.69 20.76
CA ASP A 474 0.10 15.23 19.71
C ASP A 474 0.12 16.78 19.74
N VAL A 475 0.13 17.36 20.94
CA VAL A 475 0.30 18.83 21.10
C VAL A 475 1.68 19.29 20.61
N ALA A 476 2.72 18.50 20.88
CA ALA A 476 4.07 18.79 20.38
C ALA A 476 4.15 18.74 18.85
N GLU A 477 3.44 17.82 18.21
CA GLU A 477 3.33 17.75 16.73
C GLU A 477 2.71 19.04 16.17
N GLU A 478 1.62 19.52 16.77
CA GLU A 478 0.99 20.78 16.34
C GLU A 478 1.93 21.98 16.48
N VAL A 479 2.73 22.04 17.52
CA VAL A 479 3.77 23.07 17.67
C VAL A 479 4.85 22.91 16.60
N ALA A 480 5.35 21.67 16.39
CA ALA A 480 6.44 21.38 15.46
C ALA A 480 6.11 21.74 14.01
N ARG A 481 4.91 21.39 13.55
CA ARG A 481 4.50 21.59 12.16
C ARG A 481 4.35 23.08 11.79
N PHE A 482 3.95 23.94 12.74
CA PHE A 482 3.88 25.39 12.52
C PHE A 482 5.17 26.14 12.89
N PHE A 483 5.98 25.58 13.78
CA PHE A 483 7.35 26.05 13.96
C PHE A 483 8.18 25.82 12.69
N GLY A 484 8.00 24.67 12.05
CA GLY A 484 8.67 24.20 10.85
C GLY A 484 9.69 23.11 11.15
N TYR A 485 9.45 21.91 10.64
CA TYR A 485 10.38 20.76 10.79
C TYR A 485 11.78 21.04 10.24
N ASP A 486 11.87 21.86 9.21
CA ASP A 486 13.10 22.33 8.59
C ASP A 486 13.95 23.24 9.52
N LYS A 487 13.33 23.84 10.55
CA LYS A 487 13.99 24.72 11.53
C LYS A 487 14.43 23.97 12.78
N ILE A 488 13.99 22.73 12.98
CA ILE A 488 14.40 21.90 14.12
C ILE A 488 15.86 21.49 13.93
N PRO A 489 16.77 21.80 14.87
CA PRO A 489 18.19 21.50 14.70
C PRO A 489 18.47 20.01 14.74
N THR A 490 19.36 19.54 13.89
CA THR A 490 19.85 18.17 13.94
C THR A 490 20.76 17.99 15.16
N THR A 491 20.43 17.03 16.00
CA THR A 491 21.20 16.68 17.19
C THR A 491 21.78 15.26 17.09
N LEU A 492 22.88 15.02 17.78
CA LEU A 492 23.39 13.67 17.94
C LEU A 492 22.56 12.90 18.98
N PRO A 493 22.27 11.60 18.75
CA PRO A 493 21.64 10.78 19.76
C PRO A 493 22.47 10.78 21.07
N SER A 494 21.81 10.96 22.20
CA SER A 494 22.41 10.90 23.51
C SER A 494 21.76 9.76 24.32
N GLY A 495 22.59 8.96 24.97
CA GLY A 495 22.13 7.85 25.77
C GLY A 495 23.27 7.16 26.54
N GLU A 496 22.91 6.31 27.47
CA GLU A 496 23.89 5.48 28.15
C GLU A 496 24.55 4.52 27.15
N ALA A 497 25.88 4.45 27.20
CA ALA A 497 26.64 3.49 26.43
C ALA A 497 26.34 2.07 26.94
N THR A 498 25.74 1.24 26.13
CA THR A 498 25.49 -0.17 26.43
C THR A 498 26.41 -1.06 25.61
N THR A 499 26.81 -2.18 26.17
CA THR A 499 27.54 -3.20 25.43
C THR A 499 26.56 -3.94 24.52
N GLY A 500 26.42 -3.48 23.29
CA GLY A 500 25.64 -4.18 22.28
C GLY A 500 26.30 -5.47 21.85
N LYS A 501 25.52 -6.55 21.75
CA LYS A 501 25.98 -7.83 21.16
C LYS A 501 24.83 -8.53 20.47
N LEU A 502 25.14 -9.27 19.43
CA LEU A 502 24.15 -10.11 18.77
C LEU A 502 23.73 -11.26 19.71
N PRO A 503 22.42 -11.57 19.81
CA PRO A 503 21.96 -12.85 20.36
C PRO A 503 22.66 -14.02 19.65
N PHE A 504 22.78 -15.16 20.36
CA PHE A 504 23.54 -16.30 19.86
C PHE A 504 23.09 -16.77 18.47
N LYS A 505 21.77 -16.87 18.25
CA LYS A 505 21.19 -17.21 16.94
C LYS A 505 21.66 -16.24 15.84
N LEU A 506 21.50 -14.93 16.05
CA LEU A 506 21.90 -13.94 15.05
C LEU A 506 23.42 -13.92 14.80
N ARG A 507 24.23 -14.31 15.80
CA ARG A 507 25.66 -14.47 15.62
C ARG A 507 25.99 -15.65 14.71
N ILE A 508 25.26 -16.78 14.83
CA ILE A 508 25.41 -17.93 13.91
C ILE A 508 25.02 -17.53 12.49
N GLU A 509 23.90 -16.82 12.34
CA GLU A 509 23.45 -16.31 11.03
C GLU A 509 24.48 -15.33 10.40
N ALA A 510 25.10 -14.46 11.22
CA ALA A 510 26.17 -13.60 10.75
C ALA A 510 27.39 -14.40 10.24
N VAL A 511 27.81 -15.44 11.00
CA VAL A 511 28.89 -16.34 10.56
C VAL A 511 28.52 -17.04 9.25
N ALA A 512 27.27 -17.48 9.08
CA ALA A 512 26.82 -18.12 7.84
C ALA A 512 26.96 -17.15 6.63
N ARG A 513 26.61 -15.87 6.78
CA ARG A 513 26.81 -14.84 5.75
C ARG A 513 28.29 -14.66 5.45
N ASP A 514 29.09 -14.40 6.49
CA ASP A 514 30.53 -14.16 6.35
C ASP A 514 31.22 -15.33 5.58
N ILE A 515 30.90 -16.56 5.93
CA ILE A 515 31.47 -17.75 5.28
C ILE A 515 31.00 -17.87 3.83
N ALA A 516 29.71 -17.66 3.55
CA ALA A 516 29.23 -17.71 2.17
C ALA A 516 29.93 -16.64 1.31
N GLU A 517 30.06 -15.42 1.79
CA GLU A 517 30.72 -14.33 1.09
C GLU A 517 32.21 -14.59 0.87
N TYR A 518 32.96 -15.08 1.91
CA TYR A 518 34.35 -15.46 1.76
C TYR A 518 34.58 -16.59 0.74
N CYS A 519 33.62 -17.50 0.61
CA CYS A 519 33.62 -18.58 -0.38
C CYS A 519 33.11 -18.13 -1.76
N GLY A 520 32.81 -16.84 -1.95
CA GLY A 520 32.43 -16.26 -3.23
C GLY A 520 30.96 -16.38 -3.59
N PHE A 521 30.09 -16.60 -2.61
CA PHE A 521 28.62 -16.60 -2.80
C PHE A 521 28.05 -15.20 -2.63
N SER A 522 26.99 -14.89 -3.35
CA SER A 522 26.22 -13.66 -3.22
C SER A 522 24.89 -13.96 -2.53
N GLU A 523 24.42 -13.02 -1.66
CA GLU A 523 23.13 -13.18 -0.99
C GLU A 523 21.99 -13.03 -1.97
N GLY A 524 21.02 -13.94 -1.86
CA GLY A 524 19.73 -13.87 -2.53
C GLY A 524 18.60 -13.90 -1.51
N MET A 525 17.52 -13.19 -1.79
CA MET A 525 16.29 -13.23 -1.00
C MET A 525 15.13 -13.59 -1.91
N SER A 526 14.47 -14.70 -1.62
CA SER A 526 13.30 -15.16 -2.35
C SER A 526 12.03 -15.00 -1.53
N TYR A 527 10.88 -14.97 -2.20
CA TYR A 527 9.59 -14.91 -1.51
C TYR A 527 9.33 -16.15 -0.66
N SER A 528 8.66 -15.95 0.48
CA SER A 528 8.18 -17.04 1.34
C SER A 528 6.91 -17.71 0.81
N PHE A 529 6.34 -17.17 -0.26
CA PHE A 529 5.13 -17.67 -0.92
C PHE A 529 5.51 -18.34 -2.23
N GLU A 530 4.86 -19.46 -2.53
CA GLU A 530 5.12 -20.21 -3.76
C GLU A 530 3.86 -20.88 -4.30
N SER A 531 3.97 -21.43 -5.51
CA SER A 531 2.91 -22.21 -6.14
C SER A 531 2.94 -23.66 -5.64
N PRO A 532 1.79 -24.31 -5.42
CA PRO A 532 1.75 -25.76 -5.16
C PRO A 532 2.40 -26.61 -6.26
N LYS A 533 2.52 -26.09 -7.48
CA LYS A 533 3.22 -26.76 -8.60
C LYS A 533 4.71 -27.01 -8.33
N VAL A 534 5.30 -26.29 -7.38
CA VAL A 534 6.69 -26.46 -6.93
C VAL A 534 6.94 -27.88 -6.42
N PHE A 535 5.99 -28.48 -5.75
CA PHE A 535 6.11 -29.83 -5.21
C PHE A 535 6.36 -30.87 -6.31
N ASP A 536 5.72 -30.73 -7.45
CA ASP A 536 5.92 -31.61 -8.61
C ASP A 536 7.24 -31.30 -9.34
N LYS A 537 7.60 -29.99 -9.48
CA LYS A 537 8.90 -29.58 -10.03
C LYS A 537 10.07 -30.19 -9.24
N LEU A 538 9.97 -30.22 -7.92
CA LEU A 538 10.95 -30.82 -7.02
C LEU A 538 10.82 -32.34 -6.92
N ARG A 539 9.90 -32.97 -7.66
CA ARG A 539 9.65 -34.42 -7.65
C ARG A 539 9.36 -34.99 -6.26
N LEU A 540 8.72 -34.21 -5.41
CA LEU A 540 8.34 -34.68 -4.07
C LEU A 540 7.33 -35.82 -4.19
N GLN A 541 7.51 -36.88 -3.41
CA GLN A 541 6.56 -37.99 -3.33
C GLN A 541 5.21 -37.50 -2.80
N ALA A 542 4.13 -38.19 -3.15
CA ALA A 542 2.77 -37.76 -2.79
C ALA A 542 2.54 -37.69 -1.27
N ASP A 543 3.23 -38.52 -0.51
CA ASP A 543 3.18 -38.60 0.97
C ASP A 543 4.27 -37.76 1.67
N SER A 544 5.03 -36.98 0.92
CA SER A 544 6.08 -36.12 1.49
C SER A 544 5.49 -35.04 2.41
N GLU A 545 6.01 -34.90 3.61
CA GLU A 545 5.66 -33.82 4.55
C GLU A 545 5.88 -32.43 3.94
N LEU A 546 6.84 -32.29 3.02
CA LEU A 546 7.10 -31.03 2.32
C LEU A 546 5.94 -30.59 1.41
N ARG A 547 4.97 -31.46 1.08
CA ARG A 547 3.74 -31.09 0.35
C ARG A 547 2.67 -30.47 1.26
N GLN A 548 2.85 -30.49 2.56
CA GLN A 548 1.92 -29.90 3.52
C GLN A 548 2.15 -28.38 3.63
N GLY A 549 1.95 -27.66 2.53
CA GLY A 549 2.07 -26.20 2.50
C GLY A 549 0.84 -25.52 3.12
N ILE A 550 1.07 -24.47 3.91
CA ILE A 550 0.01 -23.64 4.48
C ILE A 550 -0.59 -22.77 3.36
N VAL A 551 -1.88 -22.91 3.12
CA VAL A 551 -2.60 -22.14 2.08
C VAL A 551 -2.94 -20.75 2.62
N ILE A 552 -2.63 -19.71 1.82
CA ILE A 552 -2.91 -18.31 2.13
C ILE A 552 -4.36 -18.01 1.79
N SER A 553 -5.10 -17.34 2.68
CA SER A 553 -6.53 -17.06 2.51
C SER A 553 -6.84 -16.04 1.40
N ASN A 554 -5.92 -15.11 1.13
CA ASN A 554 -6.05 -14.04 0.13
C ASN A 554 -4.77 -13.90 -0.70
N PRO A 555 -4.39 -14.93 -1.48
CA PRO A 555 -3.13 -14.90 -2.23
C PRO A 555 -3.17 -13.88 -3.38
N LEU A 556 -2.01 -13.39 -3.79
CA LEU A 556 -1.86 -12.54 -4.98
C LEU A 556 -2.14 -13.30 -6.29
N GLY A 557 -2.24 -14.61 -6.24
CA GLY A 557 -2.50 -15.52 -7.35
C GLY A 557 -2.03 -16.93 -7.01
N GLU A 558 -2.28 -17.91 -7.88
CA GLU A 558 -1.90 -19.31 -7.67
C GLU A 558 -0.38 -19.48 -7.43
N ASP A 559 0.44 -18.66 -8.09
CA ASP A 559 1.90 -18.72 -7.97
C ASP A 559 2.45 -18.28 -6.60
N TYR A 560 1.59 -17.69 -5.74
CA TYR A 560 1.92 -17.20 -4.41
C TYR A 560 0.89 -17.67 -3.37
N SER A 561 0.36 -18.88 -3.54
CA SER A 561 -0.81 -19.33 -2.77
C SER A 561 -0.49 -20.20 -1.56
N VAL A 562 0.75 -20.68 -1.42
CA VAL A 562 1.19 -21.48 -0.26
C VAL A 562 2.48 -20.93 0.34
N MET A 563 2.63 -21.10 1.66
CA MET A 563 3.89 -20.85 2.35
C MET A 563 4.91 -21.93 2.00
N ARG A 564 6.15 -21.53 1.73
CA ARG A 564 7.23 -22.46 1.37
C ARG A 564 7.59 -23.41 2.53
N THR A 565 7.73 -24.67 2.22
CA THR A 565 8.22 -25.71 3.14
C THR A 565 9.70 -26.02 2.93
N THR A 566 10.30 -25.49 1.88
CA THR A 566 11.74 -25.56 1.56
C THR A 566 12.17 -24.28 0.83
N THR A 567 13.42 -23.87 0.97
CA THR A 567 14.03 -22.73 0.26
C THR A 567 14.50 -23.06 -1.15
N LEU A 568 14.44 -24.34 -1.56
CA LEU A 568 15.02 -24.82 -2.83
C LEU A 568 14.36 -24.21 -4.05
N ASN A 569 13.04 -23.98 -4.04
CA ASN A 569 12.36 -23.38 -5.19
C ASN A 569 12.89 -21.96 -5.49
N GLY A 570 13.04 -21.11 -4.47
CA GLY A 570 13.61 -19.78 -4.62
C GLY A 570 15.05 -19.82 -5.13
N MET A 571 15.87 -20.68 -4.54
CA MET A 571 17.27 -20.88 -4.95
C MET A 571 17.37 -21.36 -6.40
N LEU A 572 16.68 -22.44 -6.78
CA LEU A 572 16.71 -22.98 -8.13
C LEU A 572 16.15 -21.99 -9.17
N SER A 573 15.12 -21.24 -8.84
CA SER A 573 14.58 -20.19 -9.70
C SER A 573 15.57 -19.05 -9.91
N SER A 574 16.32 -18.67 -8.87
CA SER A 574 17.38 -17.67 -8.96
C SER A 574 18.56 -18.14 -9.80
N LEU A 575 18.98 -19.39 -9.63
CA LEU A 575 20.01 -20.01 -10.49
C LEU A 575 19.54 -20.07 -11.95
N ALA A 576 18.30 -20.51 -12.21
CA ALA A 576 17.70 -20.56 -13.54
C ALA A 576 17.64 -19.18 -14.21
N THR A 577 17.28 -18.14 -13.45
CA THR A 577 17.26 -16.77 -13.95
C THR A 577 18.64 -16.31 -14.41
N ASN A 578 19.66 -16.61 -13.63
CA ASN A 578 21.05 -16.31 -13.97
C ASN A 578 21.53 -17.14 -15.17
N TYR A 579 21.19 -18.43 -15.23
CA TYR A 579 21.52 -19.31 -16.36
C TYR A 579 20.91 -18.78 -17.68
N ASN A 580 19.64 -18.40 -17.68
CA ASN A 580 18.95 -17.81 -18.82
C ASN A 580 19.54 -16.46 -19.25
N ARG A 581 20.15 -15.72 -18.33
CA ARG A 581 20.92 -14.50 -18.60
C ARG A 581 22.37 -14.78 -19.06
N ARG A 582 22.72 -16.06 -19.26
CA ARG A 582 24.04 -16.51 -19.73
C ARG A 582 25.20 -16.21 -18.77
N ASN A 583 24.93 -16.05 -17.49
CA ASN A 583 25.97 -16.04 -16.48
C ASN A 583 26.56 -17.45 -16.39
N LYS A 584 27.90 -17.59 -16.54
CA LYS A 584 28.56 -18.89 -16.67
C LYS A 584 28.91 -19.57 -15.33
N ASP A 585 29.13 -18.78 -14.30
CA ASP A 585 29.54 -19.23 -12.98
C ASP A 585 28.73 -18.44 -11.93
N VAL A 586 27.90 -19.14 -11.18
CA VAL A 586 26.98 -18.50 -10.22
C VAL A 586 27.00 -19.25 -8.90
N ARG A 587 27.17 -18.48 -7.81
CA ARG A 587 27.15 -18.96 -6.43
C ARG A 587 26.23 -18.05 -5.64
N LEU A 588 25.13 -18.60 -5.13
CA LEU A 588 24.13 -17.87 -4.36
C LEU A 588 23.91 -18.52 -3.00
N TYR A 589 23.62 -17.70 -1.98
CA TYR A 589 23.15 -18.20 -0.70
C TYR A 589 21.90 -17.44 -0.25
N GLU A 590 21.11 -18.06 0.60
CA GLU A 590 19.94 -17.46 1.25
C GLU A 590 19.84 -17.93 2.70
N LEU A 591 19.62 -17.01 3.62
CA LEU A 591 19.11 -17.28 4.95
C LEU A 591 17.61 -17.00 4.96
N GLY A 592 16.81 -18.05 4.94
CA GLY A 592 15.36 -17.94 4.76
C GLY A 592 14.56 -18.89 5.63
N ASN A 593 13.44 -18.39 6.19
CA ASN A 593 12.52 -19.24 6.95
C ASN A 593 11.72 -20.15 6.01
N VAL A 594 11.46 -21.36 6.50
CA VAL A 594 10.46 -22.31 5.98
C VAL A 594 9.38 -22.51 7.05
N TYR A 595 8.18 -22.91 6.62
CA TYR A 595 7.00 -22.96 7.47
C TYR A 595 6.40 -24.37 7.42
N ARG A 596 6.46 -25.09 8.54
CA ARG A 596 5.98 -26.46 8.65
C ARG A 596 4.77 -26.49 9.57
N PRO A 597 3.57 -26.83 9.09
CA PRO A 597 2.39 -26.93 9.95
C PRO A 597 2.49 -28.15 10.85
N HIS A 598 2.05 -28.03 12.10
CA HIS A 598 1.85 -29.17 13.00
C HIS A 598 0.57 -29.94 12.64
N SER A 599 -0.41 -29.23 12.12
CA SER A 599 -1.69 -29.78 11.62
C SER A 599 -2.28 -28.88 10.52
N LEU A 600 -3.09 -29.46 9.64
CA LEU A 600 -3.90 -28.70 8.67
C LEU A 600 -5.38 -29.11 8.82
N PRO A 601 -6.35 -28.18 8.98
CA PRO A 601 -6.14 -26.71 9.04
C PRO A 601 -5.34 -26.27 10.28
N LEU A 602 -4.69 -25.11 10.21
CA LEU A 602 -3.90 -24.59 11.31
C LEU A 602 -4.74 -24.37 12.58
N THR A 603 -4.27 -24.87 13.70
CA THR A 603 -4.83 -24.62 15.04
C THR A 603 -3.86 -23.85 15.94
N GLU A 604 -2.61 -23.77 15.54
CA GLU A 604 -1.51 -23.08 16.21
C GLU A 604 -0.51 -22.55 15.16
N LEU A 605 0.45 -21.73 15.58
CA LEU A 605 1.51 -21.23 14.70
C LEU A 605 2.38 -22.39 14.19
N PRO A 606 2.83 -22.35 12.92
CA PRO A 606 3.69 -23.40 12.35
C PRO A 606 5.09 -23.38 12.99
N ASP A 607 5.83 -24.46 12.79
CA ASP A 607 7.28 -24.49 13.07
C ASP A 607 8.01 -23.66 11.99
N GLU A 608 8.56 -22.50 12.40
CA GLU A 608 9.32 -21.60 11.54
C GLU A 608 10.81 -21.88 11.74
N ARG A 609 11.44 -22.42 10.70
CA ARG A 609 12.85 -22.81 10.75
C ARG A 609 13.68 -22.00 9.77
N MET A 610 14.74 -21.36 10.28
CA MET A 610 15.73 -20.69 9.46
C MET A 610 16.64 -21.72 8.78
N HIS A 611 16.64 -21.71 7.45
CA HIS A 611 17.56 -22.49 6.62
C HIS A 611 18.67 -21.62 6.04
N PHE A 612 19.90 -22.07 6.15
CA PHE A 612 21.03 -21.58 5.37
C PHE A 612 21.16 -22.42 4.12
N THR A 613 20.80 -21.85 2.99
CA THR A 613 20.72 -22.53 1.70
C THR A 613 21.80 -21.98 0.77
N LEU A 614 22.56 -22.86 0.18
CA LEU A 614 23.58 -22.55 -0.81
C LEU A 614 23.19 -23.17 -2.15
N GLY A 615 23.49 -22.50 -3.26
CA GLY A 615 23.26 -22.98 -4.59
C GLY A 615 24.34 -22.50 -5.56
N MET A 616 24.83 -23.38 -6.46
CA MET A 616 25.81 -22.99 -7.47
C MET A 616 25.72 -23.83 -8.75
N TYR A 617 26.20 -23.29 -9.84
CA TYR A 617 26.54 -24.01 -11.08
C TYR A 617 27.75 -23.35 -11.76
N GLY A 618 28.34 -24.02 -12.75
CA GLY A 618 29.54 -23.57 -13.47
C GLY A 618 30.85 -24.16 -12.93
N ASN A 619 31.73 -23.28 -12.49
CA ASN A 619 33.03 -23.71 -11.95
C ASN A 619 32.89 -24.19 -10.50
N GLY A 620 32.75 -25.47 -10.29
CA GLY A 620 32.63 -26.08 -8.97
C GLY A 620 31.91 -27.42 -9.03
N ASP A 621 32.11 -28.20 -7.97
CA ASP A 621 31.56 -29.54 -7.88
C ASP A 621 30.96 -29.81 -6.49
N PHE A 622 30.63 -31.08 -6.25
CA PHE A 622 30.11 -31.53 -4.95
C PHE A 622 31.08 -31.24 -3.79
N PHE A 623 32.39 -31.35 -4.03
CA PHE A 623 33.40 -31.15 -2.97
C PHE A 623 33.62 -29.69 -2.66
N ASP A 624 33.45 -28.77 -3.63
CA ASP A 624 33.45 -27.33 -3.36
C ASP A 624 32.29 -26.96 -2.44
N MET A 625 31.07 -27.43 -2.76
CA MET A 625 29.89 -27.19 -1.92
C MET A 625 30.07 -27.77 -0.51
N LYS A 626 30.62 -28.99 -0.44
CA LYS A 626 30.96 -29.66 0.83
C LYS A 626 31.97 -28.86 1.66
N GLY A 627 33.00 -28.31 1.02
CA GLY A 627 34.01 -27.49 1.68
C GLY A 627 33.44 -26.22 2.31
N VAL A 628 32.50 -25.55 1.64
CA VAL A 628 31.79 -24.38 2.21
C VAL A 628 30.97 -24.76 3.47
N CYS A 629 30.28 -25.91 3.42
CA CYS A 629 29.54 -26.41 4.58
C CYS A 629 30.47 -26.73 5.76
N GLU A 630 31.62 -27.37 5.49
CA GLU A 630 32.63 -27.73 6.51
C GLU A 630 33.24 -26.46 7.13
N GLU A 631 33.57 -25.45 6.34
CA GLU A 631 34.07 -24.17 6.84
C GLU A 631 33.06 -23.50 7.78
N PHE A 632 31.77 -23.50 7.39
CA PHE A 632 30.72 -22.99 8.25
C PHE A 632 30.64 -23.75 9.60
N PHE A 633 30.61 -25.08 9.57
CA PHE A 633 30.56 -25.89 10.79
C PHE A 633 31.76 -25.65 11.69
N GLU A 634 32.96 -25.53 11.12
CA GLU A 634 34.19 -25.22 11.90
C GLU A 634 34.08 -23.84 12.56
N LYS A 635 33.63 -22.80 11.83
CA LYS A 635 33.56 -21.43 12.36
C LYS A 635 32.48 -21.26 13.43
N VAL A 636 31.40 -22.04 13.39
CA VAL A 636 30.41 -22.07 14.49
C VAL A 636 30.80 -22.94 15.64
N GLY A 637 32.00 -23.55 15.59
CA GLY A 637 32.63 -24.31 16.69
C GLY A 637 32.16 -25.73 16.82
N MET A 638 31.60 -26.33 15.77
CA MET A 638 31.33 -27.75 15.67
C MET A 638 32.63 -28.45 15.33
N ARG A 639 33.36 -28.85 16.40
CA ARG A 639 34.78 -29.28 16.30
C ARG A 639 34.96 -30.69 15.83
N ASP A 640 33.98 -31.55 16.07
CA ASP A 640 34.02 -32.94 15.60
C ASP A 640 33.63 -32.92 14.10
N LYS A 641 34.17 -33.91 13.37
CA LYS A 641 33.85 -34.05 11.96
C LYS A 641 32.36 -34.30 11.75
N VAL A 642 31.79 -33.60 10.82
CA VAL A 642 30.45 -33.90 10.31
C VAL A 642 30.51 -35.16 9.45
N ASP A 643 29.69 -36.13 9.76
CA ASP A 643 29.55 -37.35 8.97
C ASP A 643 28.61 -37.11 7.77
N TYR A 644 28.86 -37.86 6.69
CA TYR A 644 28.07 -37.74 5.47
C TYR A 644 27.45 -39.10 5.12
N ASP A 645 26.11 -39.17 5.21
CA ASP A 645 25.34 -40.34 4.81
C ASP A 645 24.82 -40.17 3.37
N PRO A 646 25.31 -40.98 2.41
CA PRO A 646 24.91 -40.90 1.01
C PRO A 646 23.45 -41.30 0.76
N ASN A 647 22.78 -41.95 1.72
CA ASN A 647 21.39 -42.37 1.62
C ASN A 647 20.41 -41.32 2.11
N SER A 648 20.55 -40.07 1.62
CA SER A 648 19.70 -38.99 2.08
C SER A 648 18.24 -39.12 1.62
N GLY A 649 17.97 -39.89 0.56
CA GLY A 649 16.62 -40.16 0.03
C GLY A 649 15.91 -38.98 -0.58
N LYS A 650 16.64 -37.90 -0.92
CA LYS A 650 16.05 -36.69 -1.48
C LYS A 650 15.78 -36.87 -2.96
N THR A 651 14.51 -36.87 -3.37
CA THR A 651 14.08 -37.09 -4.76
C THR A 651 14.48 -35.97 -5.72
N TYR A 652 14.72 -34.78 -5.19
CA TYR A 652 15.18 -33.60 -5.92
C TYR A 652 16.70 -33.51 -6.11
N LEU A 653 17.45 -34.45 -5.50
CA LEU A 653 18.89 -34.58 -5.68
C LEU A 653 19.24 -35.82 -6.52
N HIS A 654 20.41 -35.78 -7.15
CA HIS A 654 20.93 -36.91 -7.92
C HIS A 654 21.17 -38.13 -7.02
N PRO A 655 20.62 -39.32 -7.33
CA PRO A 655 20.62 -40.47 -6.42
C PRO A 655 22.02 -40.97 -6.00
N GLY A 656 23.03 -40.76 -6.82
CA GLY A 656 24.42 -41.15 -6.52
C GLY A 656 25.33 -40.02 -6.07
N ARG A 657 24.80 -38.77 -5.93
CA ARG A 657 25.60 -37.58 -5.57
C ARG A 657 24.83 -36.68 -4.60
N GLN A 658 24.50 -37.27 -3.44
CA GLN A 658 23.77 -36.59 -2.37
C GLN A 658 24.24 -37.14 -1.03
N ALA A 659 24.14 -36.38 0.03
CA ALA A 659 24.38 -36.82 1.39
C ALA A 659 23.56 -35.99 2.41
N ASN A 660 23.13 -36.66 3.50
CA ASN A 660 22.80 -35.96 4.72
C ASN A 660 24.09 -35.58 5.46
N MET A 661 24.11 -34.40 6.07
CA MET A 661 25.14 -33.96 7.00
C MET A 661 24.67 -34.27 8.42
N ILE A 662 25.44 -35.09 9.12
CA ILE A 662 25.09 -35.63 10.43
C ILE A 662 26.13 -35.16 11.45
N TYR A 663 25.69 -34.64 12.58
CA TYR A 663 26.53 -34.27 13.71
C TYR A 663 25.91 -34.83 14.98
N ASP A 664 26.69 -35.56 15.73
CA ASP A 664 26.27 -36.28 16.98
C ASP A 664 24.93 -37.04 16.79
N GLY A 665 24.83 -37.77 15.66
CA GLY A 665 23.65 -38.58 15.32
C GLY A 665 22.41 -37.80 14.83
N LYS A 666 22.45 -36.45 14.77
CA LYS A 666 21.38 -35.63 14.24
C LYS A 666 21.70 -35.09 12.84
N VAL A 667 20.70 -35.09 11.97
CA VAL A 667 20.82 -34.49 10.65
C VAL A 667 20.78 -32.97 10.80
N VAL A 668 21.87 -32.28 10.50
CA VAL A 668 22.01 -30.83 10.56
C VAL A 668 21.74 -30.15 9.20
N GLY A 669 21.69 -30.95 8.13
CA GLY A 669 21.43 -30.46 6.79
C GLY A 669 21.65 -31.59 5.75
N TYR A 670 21.60 -31.18 4.49
CA TYR A 670 21.89 -32.06 3.34
C TYR A 670 22.52 -31.28 2.20
N LEU A 671 23.23 -31.98 1.30
CA LEU A 671 23.81 -31.41 0.10
C LEU A 671 23.77 -32.41 -1.05
N GLY A 672 23.91 -31.90 -2.27
CA GLY A 672 24.02 -32.75 -3.44
C GLY A 672 23.94 -32.02 -4.77
N GLU A 673 24.20 -32.79 -5.84
CA GLU A 673 23.89 -32.38 -7.20
C GLU A 673 22.36 -32.39 -7.39
N VAL A 674 21.81 -31.36 -7.97
CA VAL A 674 20.38 -31.28 -8.32
C VAL A 674 20.04 -32.41 -9.30
N HIS A 675 18.93 -33.09 -9.09
CA HIS A 675 18.48 -34.15 -9.99
C HIS A 675 18.30 -33.58 -11.43
N PRO A 676 18.81 -34.26 -12.48
CA PRO A 676 18.74 -33.74 -13.85
C PRO A 676 17.33 -33.36 -14.32
N LEU A 677 16.31 -34.15 -13.95
CA LEU A 677 14.91 -33.81 -14.26
C LEU A 677 14.38 -32.62 -13.48
N VAL A 678 14.94 -32.30 -12.32
CA VAL A 678 14.61 -31.08 -11.57
C VAL A 678 15.31 -29.88 -12.20
N ALA A 679 16.60 -30.01 -12.53
CA ALA A 679 17.33 -28.96 -13.24
C ALA A 679 16.63 -28.60 -14.57
N ASP A 680 16.19 -29.61 -15.34
CA ASP A 680 15.42 -29.41 -16.57
C ASP A 680 14.08 -28.72 -16.33
N ALA A 681 13.32 -29.09 -15.28
CA ALA A 681 12.05 -28.46 -14.91
C ALA A 681 12.19 -26.99 -14.50
N TYR A 682 13.37 -26.56 -14.06
CA TYR A 682 13.71 -25.16 -13.82
C TYR A 682 14.40 -24.48 -15.01
N GLY A 683 14.79 -25.22 -16.05
CA GLY A 683 15.49 -24.69 -17.21
C GLY A 683 16.97 -24.43 -16.98
N ILE A 684 17.60 -25.18 -16.06
CA ILE A 684 19.05 -25.13 -15.80
C ILE A 684 19.72 -26.23 -16.64
N GLY A 685 20.43 -25.84 -17.67
CA GLY A 685 21.10 -26.80 -18.59
C GLY A 685 22.49 -27.23 -18.14
N ASP A 686 22.94 -26.88 -16.94
CA ASP A 686 24.24 -27.26 -16.36
C ASP A 686 24.02 -28.06 -15.05
N LYS A 687 25.10 -28.71 -14.58
CA LYS A 687 25.08 -29.34 -13.27
C LYS A 687 25.00 -28.28 -12.18
N ALA A 688 23.95 -28.33 -11.38
CA ALA A 688 23.78 -27.46 -10.23
C ALA A 688 23.96 -28.25 -8.93
N TYR A 689 24.54 -27.61 -7.93
CA TYR A 689 24.74 -28.15 -6.60
C TYR A 689 24.05 -27.29 -5.57
N VAL A 690 23.43 -27.92 -4.59
CA VAL A 690 22.74 -27.21 -3.50
C VAL A 690 23.12 -27.83 -2.15
N ALA A 691 23.11 -27.00 -1.12
CA ALA A 691 23.16 -27.42 0.28
C ALA A 691 22.12 -26.67 1.08
N VAL A 692 21.51 -27.34 2.05
CA VAL A 692 20.54 -26.75 2.98
C VAL A 692 20.93 -27.15 4.39
N ILE A 693 21.18 -26.19 5.25
CA ILE A 693 21.57 -26.38 6.66
C ILE A 693 20.46 -25.77 7.54
N ASP A 694 19.98 -26.53 8.49
CA ASP A 694 19.00 -26.10 9.48
C ASP A 694 19.69 -25.39 10.63
N ILE A 695 19.57 -24.06 10.68
CA ILE A 695 20.22 -23.21 11.69
C ILE A 695 19.73 -23.55 13.11
N LEU A 696 18.45 -23.88 13.29
CA LEU A 696 17.95 -24.24 14.63
C LEU A 696 18.59 -25.52 15.15
N THR A 697 18.83 -26.49 14.29
CA THR A 697 19.57 -27.73 14.69
C THR A 697 21.05 -27.43 14.95
N VAL A 698 21.69 -26.57 14.16
CA VAL A 698 23.07 -26.14 14.39
C VAL A 698 23.24 -25.41 15.73
N LEU A 699 22.26 -24.61 16.16
CA LEU A 699 22.30 -23.89 17.45
C LEU A 699 22.46 -24.82 18.65
N GLU A 700 22.00 -26.08 18.56
CA GLU A 700 22.14 -27.06 19.65
C GLU A 700 23.61 -27.44 19.90
N PHE A 701 24.44 -27.38 18.89
CA PHE A 701 25.82 -27.84 18.90
C PHE A 701 26.87 -26.75 18.81
N ALA A 702 26.49 -25.58 18.27
CA ALA A 702 27.41 -24.46 18.02
C ALA A 702 28.00 -23.91 19.33
N SER A 703 29.27 -23.55 19.30
CA SER A 703 29.98 -22.95 20.43
C SER A 703 31.14 -22.09 19.98
N PHE A 704 31.21 -20.87 20.43
CA PHE A 704 32.36 -19.97 20.21
C PHE A 704 33.39 -20.04 21.36
N ASN A 705 33.29 -21.04 22.25
CA ASN A 705 34.22 -21.25 23.33
C ASN A 705 35.46 -22.00 22.82
N HIS A 706 36.55 -21.30 22.54
CA HIS A 706 37.81 -21.89 22.15
C HIS A 706 38.69 -22.11 23.36
N LYS A 707 39.17 -23.36 23.53
CA LYS A 707 40.19 -23.68 24.51
C LYS A 707 41.55 -23.67 23.84
N TYR A 708 42.50 -22.93 24.39
CA TYR A 708 43.87 -22.96 23.92
C TYR A 708 44.50 -24.32 24.21
N THR A 709 45.06 -24.97 23.21
CA THR A 709 45.91 -26.15 23.34
C THR A 709 47.35 -25.75 23.06
N GLY A 710 48.23 -26.00 24.01
CA GLY A 710 49.66 -25.66 23.88
C GLY A 710 50.31 -26.34 22.71
N ILE A 711 51.30 -25.65 22.08
CA ILE A 711 52.08 -26.25 21.00
C ILE A 711 52.81 -27.47 21.55
N ALA A 712 52.75 -28.54 20.77
CA ALA A 712 53.38 -29.78 21.14
C ALA A 712 54.93 -29.64 21.27
N LYS A 713 55.50 -30.11 22.34
CA LYS A 713 56.96 -30.01 22.64
C LYS A 713 57.80 -31.11 21.96
N TYR A 714 57.16 -32.18 21.60
CA TYR A 714 57.87 -33.36 21.04
C TYR A 714 57.58 -33.49 19.53
N PRO A 715 58.55 -34.06 18.75
CA PRO A 715 58.40 -34.19 17.31
C PRO A 715 57.32 -35.19 16.93
N ALA A 716 56.64 -34.93 15.82
CA ALA A 716 55.74 -35.89 15.22
C ALA A 716 56.43 -36.88 14.33
N VAL A 717 55.86 -38.04 14.15
CA VAL A 717 56.28 -39.04 13.18
C VAL A 717 55.12 -39.23 12.16
N THR A 718 55.47 -39.08 10.88
CA THR A 718 54.52 -39.28 9.78
C THR A 718 54.63 -40.66 9.17
N ARG A 719 53.51 -41.27 8.82
CA ARG A 719 53.37 -42.51 8.06
C ARG A 719 52.36 -42.39 6.97
N ASP A 720 52.72 -42.71 5.78
CA ASP A 720 51.83 -42.78 4.65
C ASP A 720 51.22 -44.16 4.52
N LEU A 721 49.94 -44.20 4.25
CA LEU A 721 49.16 -45.43 4.15
C LEU A 721 48.46 -45.46 2.78
N SER A 722 48.95 -46.25 1.85
CA SER A 722 48.33 -46.44 0.54
C SER A 722 47.51 -47.73 0.55
N MET A 723 46.29 -47.66 0.11
CA MET A 723 45.31 -48.72 0.26
C MET A 723 44.55 -48.96 -1.03
N VAL A 724 44.15 -50.22 -1.28
CA VAL A 724 43.16 -50.63 -2.28
C VAL A 724 41.83 -50.82 -1.55
N VAL A 725 40.86 -49.96 -1.88
CA VAL A 725 39.61 -49.81 -1.15
C VAL A 725 38.43 -50.17 -2.07
N PRO A 726 37.49 -51.02 -1.64
CA PRO A 726 36.25 -51.25 -2.38
C PRO A 726 35.52 -49.93 -2.63
N LYS A 727 34.96 -49.68 -3.83
CA LYS A 727 34.24 -48.41 -4.16
C LYS A 727 33.03 -48.15 -3.25
N THR A 728 32.48 -49.19 -2.64
CA THR A 728 31.36 -49.10 -1.68
C THR A 728 31.75 -48.59 -0.33
N VAL A 729 33.07 -48.61 0.01
CA VAL A 729 33.57 -48.11 1.29
C VAL A 729 33.76 -46.60 1.19
N LEU A 730 33.14 -45.88 2.11
CA LEU A 730 33.21 -44.41 2.17
C LEU A 730 34.47 -43.98 2.92
N ALA A 731 35.01 -42.79 2.55
CA ALA A 731 36.15 -42.20 3.24
C ALA A 731 35.91 -42.06 4.77
N GLY A 732 34.72 -41.62 5.17
CA GLY A 732 34.35 -41.51 6.58
C GLY A 732 34.42 -42.80 7.36
N GLN A 733 34.14 -43.97 6.77
CA GLN A 733 34.31 -45.29 7.42
C GLN A 733 35.78 -45.59 7.67
N ILE A 734 36.66 -45.23 6.74
CA ILE A 734 38.12 -45.36 6.91
C ILE A 734 38.58 -44.41 8.02
N GLU A 735 38.17 -43.17 7.99
CA GLU A 735 38.54 -42.12 8.95
C GLU A 735 38.07 -42.49 10.39
N HIS A 736 36.91 -43.11 10.51
CA HIS A 736 36.40 -43.62 11.77
C HIS A 736 37.31 -44.73 12.31
N VAL A 737 37.77 -45.67 11.46
CA VAL A 737 38.73 -46.69 11.85
C VAL A 737 40.07 -46.06 12.25
N LEU A 738 40.58 -45.09 11.47
CA LEU A 738 41.83 -44.37 11.82
C LEU A 738 41.73 -43.73 13.20
N THR A 739 40.66 -43.00 13.48
CA THR A 739 40.42 -42.30 14.76
C THR A 739 40.32 -43.30 15.92
N GLN A 740 39.48 -44.33 15.79
CA GLN A 740 39.25 -45.30 16.84
C GLN A 740 40.48 -46.18 17.14
N ARG A 741 41.17 -46.69 16.08
CA ARG A 741 42.28 -47.64 16.20
C ARG A 741 43.62 -46.97 16.38
N GLY A 742 43.80 -45.71 15.88
CA GLY A 742 45.01 -44.89 16.06
C GLY A 742 45.23 -44.47 17.51
N GLY A 743 44.16 -44.35 18.26
CA GLY A 743 44.20 -44.03 19.69
C GLY A 743 44.77 -42.64 19.96
N LYS A 744 45.19 -42.37 21.20
CA LYS A 744 45.60 -41.04 21.67
C LYS A 744 46.89 -40.52 21.03
N ILE A 745 47.68 -41.38 20.36
CA ILE A 745 48.92 -40.94 19.70
C ILE A 745 48.71 -40.53 18.23
N LEU A 746 47.58 -40.85 17.62
CA LEU A 746 47.24 -40.34 16.29
C LEU A 746 46.74 -38.90 16.45
N GLU A 747 47.58 -37.94 16.05
CA GLU A 747 47.26 -36.50 16.15
C GLU A 747 46.34 -36.03 15.02
N SER A 748 46.65 -36.46 13.78
CA SER A 748 45.85 -36.11 12.59
C SER A 748 46.05 -37.10 11.46
N TYR A 749 45.15 -37.03 10.49
CA TYR A 749 45.26 -37.78 9.22
C TYR A 749 44.78 -36.91 8.09
N GLN A 750 45.32 -37.12 6.88
CA GLN A 750 44.95 -36.40 5.71
C GLN A 750 44.90 -37.35 4.50
N LEU A 751 43.75 -37.36 3.80
CA LEU A 751 43.64 -37.96 2.47
C LEU A 751 44.35 -37.06 1.48
N PHE A 752 45.36 -37.58 0.76
CA PHE A 752 46.13 -36.77 -0.18
C PHE A 752 46.13 -37.29 -1.62
N ASP A 753 45.71 -38.53 -1.84
CA ASP A 753 45.57 -39.07 -3.18
C ASP A 753 44.44 -40.08 -3.32
N ILE A 754 43.70 -40.01 -4.42
CA ILE A 754 42.72 -40.99 -4.85
C ILE A 754 43.00 -41.31 -6.30
N TYR A 755 43.19 -42.60 -6.61
CA TYR A 755 43.42 -43.04 -7.99
C TYR A 755 42.46 -44.16 -8.39
N GLU A 756 41.78 -43.93 -9.53
CA GLU A 756 40.97 -44.95 -10.22
C GLU A 756 41.49 -45.12 -11.63
N GLY A 757 42.04 -46.27 -11.96
CA GLY A 757 42.59 -46.52 -13.29
C GLY A 757 42.91 -47.98 -13.53
N ASN A 758 43.44 -48.27 -14.71
CA ASN A 758 43.65 -49.65 -15.19
C ASN A 758 44.55 -50.50 -14.34
N GLN A 759 45.29 -49.89 -13.38
CA GLN A 759 46.18 -50.62 -12.47
C GLN A 759 45.49 -51.09 -11.19
N ILE A 760 44.19 -50.70 -11.00
CA ILE A 760 43.41 -51.07 -9.82
C ILE A 760 42.32 -52.04 -10.27
N LYS A 761 42.05 -53.04 -9.48
CA LYS A 761 41.05 -54.07 -9.69
C LYS A 761 39.68 -53.44 -9.91
N GLU A 762 38.89 -53.94 -10.85
CA GLU A 762 37.51 -53.44 -11.07
C GLU A 762 36.68 -53.55 -9.79
N GLY A 763 35.91 -52.46 -9.48
CA GLY A 763 35.14 -52.31 -8.24
C GLY A 763 35.97 -51.79 -7.07
N TYR A 764 37.25 -51.43 -7.27
CA TYR A 764 38.13 -50.84 -6.26
C TYR A 764 38.67 -49.50 -6.69
N LYS A 765 39.16 -48.70 -5.72
CA LYS A 765 39.92 -47.46 -5.87
C LYS A 765 41.17 -47.51 -4.99
N SER A 766 42.22 -46.79 -5.37
CA SER A 766 43.36 -46.57 -4.46
C SER A 766 43.12 -45.30 -3.66
N MET A 767 43.36 -45.33 -2.35
CA MET A 767 43.31 -44.14 -1.49
C MET A 767 44.59 -44.09 -0.65
N ALA A 768 45.16 -42.89 -0.53
CA ALA A 768 46.38 -42.70 0.24
C ALA A 768 46.16 -41.64 1.32
N TYR A 769 46.44 -42.02 2.56
CA TYR A 769 46.36 -41.15 3.74
C TYR A 769 47.75 -40.95 4.33
N SER A 770 48.02 -39.70 4.76
CA SER A 770 49.18 -39.37 5.59
C SER A 770 48.70 -39.31 7.05
N LEU A 771 49.34 -40.10 7.93
CA LEU A 771 49.00 -40.22 9.33
C LEU A 771 50.09 -39.54 10.16
N VAL A 772 49.74 -38.66 11.09
CA VAL A 772 50.66 -37.95 11.96
C VAL A 772 50.50 -38.48 13.39
N PHE A 773 51.58 -39.08 13.92
CA PHE A 773 51.59 -39.59 15.27
C PHE A 773 52.42 -38.71 16.20
N ARG A 774 51.91 -38.39 17.37
CA ARG A 774 52.62 -37.62 18.38
C ARG A 774 52.11 -37.93 19.79
N HIS A 775 53.03 -37.82 20.75
CA HIS A 775 52.66 -37.87 22.16
C HIS A 775 52.92 -36.49 22.83
N HIS A 776 52.05 -36.11 23.73
CA HIS A 776 52.14 -34.77 24.38
C HIS A 776 53.35 -34.66 25.35
N ASP A 777 53.71 -35.73 26.01
CA ASP A 777 54.64 -35.73 27.16
C ASP A 777 56.01 -36.40 26.88
N LYS A 778 56.15 -37.04 25.70
CA LYS A 778 57.39 -37.77 25.33
C LYS A 778 57.59 -37.94 23.83
N THR A 779 58.82 -38.22 23.40
CA THR A 779 59.06 -38.69 22.03
C THR A 779 58.56 -40.14 21.88
N LEU A 780 57.84 -40.39 20.76
CA LEU A 780 57.31 -41.70 20.41
C LEU A 780 58.44 -42.68 20.05
N GLU A 781 58.35 -43.90 20.52
CA GLU A 781 59.18 -44.99 20.09
C GLU A 781 58.61 -45.70 18.84
N GLU A 782 59.46 -46.28 18.01
CA GLU A 782 59.01 -46.97 16.78
C GLU A 782 58.09 -48.18 17.14
N SER A 783 58.28 -48.81 18.28
CA SER A 783 57.41 -49.83 18.77
C SER A 783 55.97 -49.43 19.05
N GLU A 784 55.78 -48.23 19.53
CA GLU A 784 54.45 -47.63 19.81
C GLU A 784 53.72 -47.33 18.50
N ILE A 785 54.42 -46.72 17.52
CA ILE A 785 53.90 -46.41 16.20
C ILE A 785 53.52 -47.70 15.45
N THR A 786 54.41 -48.71 15.47
CA THR A 786 54.14 -50.00 14.83
C THR A 786 52.92 -50.70 15.47
N ALA A 787 52.73 -50.57 16.78
CA ALA A 787 51.58 -51.16 17.47
C ALA A 787 50.27 -50.43 17.07
N ALA A 788 50.30 -49.10 16.94
CA ALA A 788 49.14 -48.32 16.46
C ALA A 788 48.83 -48.64 15.02
N MET A 789 49.82 -48.62 14.13
CA MET A 789 49.65 -48.98 12.72
C MET A 789 49.06 -50.42 12.56
N LYS A 790 49.52 -51.41 13.34
CA LYS A 790 48.95 -52.75 13.29
C LYS A 790 47.47 -52.77 13.68
N LYS A 791 47.03 -51.98 14.69
CA LYS A 791 45.62 -51.87 15.07
C LYS A 791 44.78 -51.22 13.97
N ILE A 792 45.31 -50.16 13.34
CA ILE A 792 44.67 -49.47 12.21
C ILE A 792 44.49 -50.45 11.04
N LEU A 793 45.60 -51.17 10.65
CA LEU A 793 45.53 -52.09 9.54
C LEU A 793 44.54 -53.25 9.77
N ASN A 794 44.48 -53.81 10.98
CA ASN A 794 43.50 -54.84 11.33
C ASN A 794 42.06 -54.28 11.17
N GLY A 795 41.80 -53.06 11.66
CA GLY A 795 40.47 -52.45 11.50
C GLY A 795 40.12 -52.13 10.05
N LEU A 796 41.09 -51.77 9.22
CA LEU A 796 40.90 -51.57 7.79
C LEU A 796 40.62 -52.87 7.04
N THR A 797 41.29 -53.96 7.46
CA THR A 797 41.03 -55.30 6.90
C THR A 797 39.60 -55.79 7.18
N ASP A 798 39.01 -55.42 8.34
CA ASP A 798 37.58 -55.66 8.66
C ASP A 798 36.63 -55.02 7.65
N LEU A 799 37.03 -53.93 6.99
CA LEU A 799 36.30 -53.25 5.91
C LEU A 799 36.60 -53.80 4.52
N GLY A 800 37.40 -54.86 4.40
CA GLY A 800 37.81 -55.41 3.11
C GLY A 800 38.86 -54.59 2.35
N ILE A 801 39.63 -53.76 3.08
CA ILE A 801 40.65 -52.87 2.54
C ILE A 801 42.02 -53.62 2.61
N GLU A 802 42.74 -53.50 1.52
CA GLU A 802 44.07 -54.10 1.40
C GLU A 802 45.17 -53.04 1.24
N LEU A 803 46.37 -53.32 1.76
CA LEU A 803 47.48 -52.40 1.46
C LEU A 803 47.89 -52.51 0.00
N ARG A 804 48.15 -51.35 -0.62
CA ARG A 804 48.75 -51.33 -1.94
C ARG A 804 50.27 -51.59 -1.81
N SER A 805 50.66 -52.66 -2.41
CA SER A 805 52.10 -53.06 -2.47
C SER A 805 52.91 -52.23 -3.45
#